data_5e52415ab7edb883ca6539a7ccb9b1e7
#
_entry.id   5e52415ab7edb883ca6539a7ccb9b1e7
#
_cell.length_a   1.000
_cell.length_b   1.000
_cell.length_c   1.000
_cell.angle_alpha   90.00
_cell.angle_beta   90.00
_cell.angle_gamma   90.00
#
_symmetry.space_group_name_H-M   'P 1'
#
loop_
_entity.id
_entity.type
_entity.pdbx_description
1 polymer ?
#
loop_
_entity_poly.entity_id
_entity_poly.type
_entity_poly.pdbx_seq_one_letter_code
_entity_poly.pdbx_strand_id
1 'polypeptide(L)'
;MLFKLSLKNISKSIKDYAIYFFTLILGVAIFYVFNAIDDQSVMMKVSSTTAEIIKLMTNVLSGVSVFVSIILAFLIVYASRFLIKRRNKEFGVYLTLGMSKKKISLILFIETLIIGIVSLVVGLGIGFLLSQLMSILVANMFEADLTRFQFVFSTNACIKTLIYFSIMYFVVMIFNTINISKCKLIDLMHSNKKSEKIKLKNPLFCTIVFIISCIALGFAYYQVTGGIEKMANANSIFVPIGIGAVSTFFVFWSLSGLLLKIFMSMKSTYYKGLNSFTLRQFSSKINTMTFSMTIICLMLFITICVLSSAMSMKISMTNNLKKLAPADVQIGKFINVTDYKYYSEKQIEDSKISIYDTLEKLGYDVDNKLKDIVKLDVYNFDNIDLKTSIGSYYDIAKDKYPLMPYNKKESIVKISDYNKIAKLFGLKEYTLNDDEYFIVANYSEYVEFRNEGLKAYTILNINEKELKPKYDSCVEGFIAMNSTYSNMGIFVVPDNAVNDSMKKYEYLTANYNVTDINEKNLLEKELSEICKENSNNTVIDFDSKMTIKENSIGLGAMVTFIGLYLGIIFLISCTAILALKELSESSDNVEKFNMLRKIGVDEKMINKALFRQIGIFFMFPLLVAIIHSVFGIKFCNFLLSSFGAANLVSSIIGVAIFIVAIYGGYFLVTYICSKNIIKEK
;
A
#
# COMPACT_ATOMS: atom_id res chain seq x y z
N MET A 1 23.56 -43.69 -4.85
CA MET A 1 24.84 -42.97 -5.07
C MET A 1 24.60 -41.46 -5.23
N LEU A 2 23.77 -40.98 -6.16
CA LEU A 2 23.49 -39.57 -6.40
C LEU A 2 22.96 -38.80 -5.18
N PHE A 3 22.01 -39.39 -4.43
CA PHE A 3 21.47 -38.78 -3.19
C PHE A 3 22.53 -38.58 -2.11
N LYS A 4 23.42 -39.57 -1.88
CA LYS A 4 24.56 -39.43 -0.94
C LYS A 4 25.52 -38.32 -1.37
N LEU A 5 25.75 -38.18 -2.69
CA LEU A 5 26.60 -37.12 -3.25
C LEU A 5 25.97 -35.75 -3.03
N SER A 6 24.65 -35.61 -3.28
CA SER A 6 23.90 -34.36 -3.05
C SER A 6 23.96 -33.93 -1.59
N LEU A 7 23.72 -34.84 -0.63
CA LEU A 7 23.82 -34.53 0.79
C LEU A 7 25.22 -34.08 1.21
N LYS A 8 26.27 -34.77 0.71
CA LYS A 8 27.66 -34.40 0.99
C LYS A 8 28.02 -33.03 0.39
N ASN A 9 27.51 -32.72 -0.78
CA ASN A 9 27.68 -31.41 -1.42
C ASN A 9 27.03 -30.30 -0.60
N ILE A 10 25.79 -30.47 -0.15
CA ILE A 10 25.09 -29.49 0.71
C ILE A 10 25.89 -29.28 1.99
N SER A 11 26.28 -30.32 2.68
CA SER A 11 27.05 -30.24 3.95
C SER A 11 28.40 -29.50 3.77
N LYS A 12 29.10 -29.77 2.66
CA LYS A 12 30.39 -29.14 2.38
C LYS A 12 30.28 -27.65 1.99
N SER A 13 29.18 -27.28 1.35
CA SER A 13 28.96 -25.94 0.83
C SER A 13 27.93 -25.14 1.66
N ILE A 14 27.69 -25.50 2.91
CA ILE A 14 26.65 -24.90 3.75
C ILE A 14 26.75 -23.38 3.88
N LYS A 15 27.97 -22.86 3.93
CA LYS A 15 28.22 -21.39 3.95
C LYS A 15 27.75 -20.71 2.66
N ASP A 16 27.83 -21.38 1.54
CA ASP A 16 27.41 -20.85 0.23
C ASP A 16 25.89 -20.85 0.08
N TYR A 17 25.25 -21.81 0.73
CA TYR A 17 23.79 -21.93 0.76
C TYR A 17 23.11 -21.08 1.84
N ALA A 18 23.85 -20.58 2.83
CA ALA A 18 23.30 -19.93 4.01
C ALA A 18 22.34 -18.80 3.69
N ILE A 19 22.72 -17.86 2.80
CA ILE A 19 21.87 -16.72 2.45
C ILE A 19 20.66 -17.17 1.63
N TYR A 20 20.86 -18.13 0.73
CA TYR A 20 19.75 -18.72 -0.03
C TYR A 20 18.75 -19.39 0.91
N PHE A 21 19.24 -20.23 1.82
CA PHE A 21 18.44 -20.94 2.81
C PHE A 21 17.69 -19.97 3.74
N PHE A 22 18.38 -18.95 4.25
CA PHE A 22 17.79 -17.93 5.09
C PHE A 22 16.68 -17.14 4.37
N THR A 23 16.90 -16.80 3.09
CA THR A 23 15.90 -16.10 2.28
C THR A 23 14.65 -16.96 2.05
N LEU A 24 14.82 -18.26 1.80
CA LEU A 24 13.71 -19.20 1.67
C LEU A 24 12.92 -19.33 2.98
N ILE A 25 13.62 -19.50 4.09
CA ILE A 25 12.99 -19.60 5.42
C ILE A 25 12.17 -18.35 5.71
N LEU A 26 12.73 -17.15 5.49
CA LEU A 26 12.01 -15.90 5.70
C LEU A 26 10.79 -15.80 4.78
N GLY A 27 10.93 -16.16 3.51
CA GLY A 27 9.82 -16.16 2.56
C GLY A 27 8.66 -17.05 3.02
N VAL A 28 8.97 -18.29 3.43
CA VAL A 28 7.98 -19.23 3.96
C VAL A 28 7.36 -18.72 5.26
N ALA A 29 8.19 -18.25 6.19
CA ALA A 29 7.72 -17.78 7.50
C ALA A 29 6.77 -16.60 7.36
N ILE A 30 7.12 -15.59 6.54
CA ILE A 30 6.29 -14.41 6.33
C ILE A 30 5.00 -14.79 5.60
N PHE A 31 5.06 -15.65 4.58
CA PHE A 31 3.87 -16.12 3.89
C PHE A 31 2.90 -16.82 4.84
N TYR A 32 3.39 -17.69 5.74
CA TYR A 32 2.58 -18.33 6.76
C TYR A 32 1.99 -17.31 7.74
N VAL A 33 2.80 -16.40 8.29
CA VAL A 33 2.38 -15.38 9.28
C VAL A 33 1.17 -14.59 8.79
N PHE A 34 1.23 -14.08 7.57
CA PHE A 34 0.17 -13.22 7.04
C PHE A 34 -1.08 -13.99 6.59
N ASN A 35 -0.95 -15.28 6.25
CA ASN A 35 -2.10 -16.12 5.93
C ASN A 35 -2.72 -16.81 7.17
N ALA A 36 -2.06 -16.76 8.33
CA ALA A 36 -2.57 -17.35 9.58
C ALA A 36 -3.57 -16.43 10.32
N ILE A 37 -3.71 -15.18 9.90
CA ILE A 37 -4.50 -14.17 10.61
C ILE A 37 -5.98 -14.53 10.70
N ASP A 38 -6.52 -15.21 9.69
CA ASP A 38 -7.93 -15.63 9.64
C ASP A 38 -8.29 -16.52 10.84
N ASP A 39 -7.52 -17.61 11.03
CA ASP A 39 -7.76 -18.55 12.13
C ASP A 39 -7.44 -17.92 13.50
N GLN A 40 -6.54 -16.94 13.56
CA GLN A 40 -6.19 -16.24 14.79
C GLN A 40 -7.23 -15.20 15.20
N SER A 41 -7.94 -14.59 14.24
CA SER A 41 -8.99 -13.60 14.51
C SER A 41 -10.20 -14.22 15.21
N VAL A 42 -10.46 -15.52 15.02
CA VAL A 42 -11.54 -16.27 15.70
C VAL A 42 -11.35 -16.28 17.23
N MET A 43 -10.12 -16.09 17.72
CA MET A 43 -9.80 -16.03 19.14
C MET A 43 -10.01 -14.64 19.76
N MET A 44 -10.26 -13.62 18.95
CA MET A 44 -10.51 -12.26 19.39
C MET A 44 -12.01 -12.09 19.59
N LYS A 45 -12.43 -11.56 20.73
CA LYS A 45 -13.79 -11.07 20.87
C LYS A 45 -13.92 -9.77 20.10
N VAL A 46 -14.46 -9.87 18.91
CA VAL A 46 -14.70 -8.72 18.03
C VAL A 46 -16.20 -8.54 17.78
N SER A 47 -16.62 -7.32 17.50
CA SER A 47 -17.99 -7.01 17.08
C SER A 47 -18.30 -7.66 15.73
N SER A 48 -19.58 -7.75 15.38
CA SER A 48 -20.01 -8.24 14.07
C SER A 48 -19.39 -7.43 12.91
N THR A 49 -19.33 -6.12 13.06
CA THR A 49 -18.72 -5.18 12.11
C THR A 49 -17.24 -5.45 11.91
N THR A 50 -16.49 -5.59 13.01
CA THR A 50 -15.06 -5.92 12.93
C THR A 50 -14.82 -7.29 12.30
N ALA A 51 -15.67 -8.29 12.58
CA ALA A 51 -15.59 -9.61 11.97
C ALA A 51 -15.81 -9.56 10.44
N GLU A 52 -16.74 -8.75 9.96
CA GLU A 52 -16.94 -8.51 8.51
C GLU A 52 -15.70 -7.88 7.86
N ILE A 53 -15.10 -6.88 8.50
CA ILE A 53 -13.88 -6.24 8.01
C ILE A 53 -12.71 -7.24 7.95
N ILE A 54 -12.55 -8.08 8.97
CA ILE A 54 -11.52 -9.13 8.98
C ILE A 54 -11.76 -10.13 7.83
N LYS A 55 -13.00 -10.50 7.54
CA LYS A 55 -13.36 -11.36 6.41
C LYS A 55 -13.02 -10.70 5.06
N LEU A 56 -13.32 -9.42 4.91
CA LEU A 56 -12.91 -8.64 3.73
C LEU A 56 -11.38 -8.59 3.59
N MET A 57 -10.68 -8.35 4.70
CA MET A 57 -9.21 -8.35 4.76
C MET A 57 -8.64 -9.70 4.28
N THR A 58 -9.20 -10.82 4.75
CA THR A 58 -8.76 -12.17 4.37
C THR A 58 -8.97 -12.44 2.87
N ASN A 59 -10.08 -11.97 2.30
CA ASN A 59 -10.35 -12.09 0.87
C ASN A 59 -9.32 -11.29 0.04
N VAL A 60 -9.04 -10.05 0.42
CA VAL A 60 -8.02 -9.22 -0.23
C VAL A 60 -6.63 -9.84 -0.07
N LEU A 61 -6.28 -10.33 1.12
CA LEU A 61 -5.00 -11.01 1.38
C LEU A 61 -4.83 -12.25 0.52
N SER A 62 -5.89 -12.97 0.20
CA SER A 62 -5.82 -14.14 -0.70
C SER A 62 -5.35 -13.74 -2.09
N GLY A 63 -5.88 -12.63 -2.65
CA GLY A 63 -5.41 -12.06 -3.92
C GLY A 63 -3.97 -11.55 -3.85
N VAL A 64 -3.64 -10.82 -2.78
CA VAL A 64 -2.29 -10.32 -2.53
C VAL A 64 -1.28 -11.47 -2.39
N SER A 65 -1.66 -12.58 -1.75
CA SER A 65 -0.80 -13.75 -1.58
C SER A 65 -0.42 -14.41 -2.91
N VAL A 66 -1.30 -14.40 -3.91
CA VAL A 66 -0.96 -14.84 -5.28
C VAL A 66 0.14 -13.96 -5.87
N PHE A 67 -0.02 -12.64 -5.79
CA PHE A 67 0.98 -11.69 -6.29
C PHE A 67 2.33 -11.83 -5.57
N VAL A 68 2.29 -11.95 -4.25
CA VAL A 68 3.47 -12.21 -3.42
C VAL A 68 4.17 -13.51 -3.80
N SER A 69 3.43 -14.58 -4.11
CA SER A 69 4.02 -15.85 -4.52
C SER A 69 4.79 -15.74 -5.83
N ILE A 70 4.34 -14.92 -6.76
CA ILE A 70 5.07 -14.63 -8.01
C ILE A 70 6.41 -13.95 -7.69
N ILE A 71 6.41 -12.96 -6.81
CA ILE A 71 7.64 -12.26 -6.40
C ILE A 71 8.63 -13.20 -5.71
N LEU A 72 8.15 -14.04 -4.80
CA LEU A 72 8.96 -15.06 -4.13
C LEU A 72 9.50 -16.09 -5.12
N ALA A 73 8.71 -16.51 -6.11
CA ALA A 73 9.19 -17.40 -7.18
C ALA A 73 10.34 -16.75 -7.97
N PHE A 74 10.24 -15.49 -8.34
CA PHE A 74 11.34 -14.73 -8.96
C PHE A 74 12.59 -14.69 -8.08
N LEU A 75 12.42 -14.43 -6.78
CA LEU A 75 13.51 -14.43 -5.82
C LEU A 75 14.21 -15.80 -5.76
N ILE A 76 13.45 -16.89 -5.69
CA ILE A 76 13.97 -18.25 -5.63
C ILE A 76 14.70 -18.61 -6.92
N VAL A 77 14.16 -18.27 -8.11
CA VAL A 77 14.81 -18.45 -9.40
C VAL A 77 16.16 -17.71 -9.44
N TYR A 78 16.15 -16.46 -8.96
CA TYR A 78 17.36 -15.64 -8.94
C TYR A 78 18.44 -16.22 -8.02
N ALA A 79 18.04 -16.65 -6.83
CA ALA A 79 18.91 -17.28 -5.85
C ALA A 79 19.47 -18.63 -6.35
N SER A 80 18.64 -19.44 -7.02
CA SER A 80 19.09 -20.69 -7.66
C SER A 80 20.12 -20.45 -8.77
N ARG A 81 19.94 -19.42 -9.58
CA ARG A 81 20.94 -19.03 -10.59
C ARG A 81 22.32 -18.73 -9.98
N PHE A 82 22.31 -18.04 -8.85
CA PHE A 82 23.53 -17.75 -8.11
C PHE A 82 24.25 -19.03 -7.70
N LEU A 83 23.52 -19.99 -7.10
CA LEU A 83 24.11 -21.28 -6.68
C LEU A 83 24.68 -22.07 -7.86
N ILE A 84 23.93 -22.14 -8.97
CA ILE A 84 24.40 -22.83 -10.19
C ILE A 84 25.70 -22.21 -10.68
N LYS A 85 25.76 -20.86 -10.78
CA LYS A 85 26.94 -20.12 -11.24
C LYS A 85 28.18 -20.42 -10.38
N ARG A 86 28.02 -20.47 -9.06
CA ARG A 86 29.11 -20.73 -8.11
C ARG A 86 29.68 -22.14 -8.26
N ARG A 87 28.85 -23.10 -8.65
CA ARG A 87 29.23 -24.51 -8.81
C ARG A 87 29.57 -24.92 -10.23
N ASN A 88 29.63 -23.98 -11.15
CA ASN A 88 29.95 -24.27 -12.57
C ASN A 88 31.22 -25.08 -12.76
N LYS A 89 32.28 -24.80 -11.97
CA LYS A 89 33.53 -25.58 -12.05
C LYS A 89 33.32 -27.04 -11.61
N GLU A 90 32.57 -27.29 -10.53
CA GLU A 90 32.26 -28.65 -10.09
C GLU A 90 31.48 -29.40 -11.16
N PHE A 91 30.50 -28.77 -11.79
CA PHE A 91 29.75 -29.36 -12.90
C PHE A 91 30.65 -29.63 -14.12
N GLY A 92 31.59 -28.72 -14.39
CA GLY A 92 32.62 -28.95 -15.41
C GLY A 92 33.46 -30.19 -15.15
N VAL A 93 33.94 -30.38 -13.89
CA VAL A 93 34.69 -31.59 -13.49
C VAL A 93 33.83 -32.84 -13.62
N TYR A 94 32.54 -32.81 -13.19
CA TYR A 94 31.65 -33.97 -13.37
C TYR A 94 31.43 -34.36 -14.83
N LEU A 95 31.33 -33.40 -15.73
CA LEU A 95 31.24 -33.66 -17.18
C LEU A 95 32.53 -34.23 -17.74
N THR A 96 33.68 -33.75 -17.27
CA THR A 96 35.02 -34.26 -17.70
C THR A 96 35.22 -35.72 -17.23
N LEU A 97 34.67 -36.06 -16.07
CA LEU A 97 34.68 -37.43 -15.55
C LEU A 97 33.62 -38.36 -16.20
N GLY A 98 32.94 -37.90 -17.28
CA GLY A 98 32.00 -38.70 -18.05
C GLY A 98 30.57 -38.69 -17.53
N MET A 99 30.24 -37.84 -16.59
CA MET A 99 28.86 -37.75 -16.08
C MET A 99 27.97 -37.01 -17.10
N SER A 100 26.84 -37.61 -17.48
CA SER A 100 25.91 -36.98 -18.42
C SER A 100 25.22 -35.74 -17.82
N LYS A 101 24.84 -34.75 -18.67
CA LYS A 101 24.12 -33.54 -18.27
C LYS A 101 22.83 -33.89 -17.52
N LYS A 102 22.12 -34.96 -17.89
CA LYS A 102 20.92 -35.44 -17.18
C LYS A 102 21.20 -35.82 -15.73
N LYS A 103 22.34 -36.51 -15.47
CA LYS A 103 22.74 -36.88 -14.10
C LYS A 103 23.11 -35.64 -13.25
N ILE A 104 23.76 -34.65 -13.82
CA ILE A 104 24.10 -33.39 -13.15
C ILE A 104 22.84 -32.62 -12.84
N SER A 105 21.91 -32.53 -13.79
CA SER A 105 20.59 -31.90 -13.55
C SER A 105 19.81 -32.59 -12.43
N LEU A 106 19.89 -33.94 -12.36
CA LEU A 106 19.24 -34.72 -11.30
C LEU A 106 19.88 -34.48 -9.91
N ILE A 107 21.21 -34.35 -9.85
CA ILE A 107 21.90 -33.98 -8.60
C ILE A 107 21.42 -32.63 -8.11
N LEU A 108 21.39 -31.65 -8.98
CA LEU A 108 20.94 -30.28 -8.66
C LEU A 108 19.46 -30.25 -8.27
N PHE A 109 18.62 -31.06 -8.93
CA PHE A 109 17.23 -31.24 -8.58
C PHE A 109 17.08 -31.78 -7.13
N ILE A 110 17.82 -32.85 -6.79
CA ILE A 110 17.80 -33.45 -5.45
C ILE A 110 18.30 -32.44 -4.41
N GLU A 111 19.40 -31.72 -4.69
CA GLU A 111 19.95 -30.73 -3.77
C GLU A 111 18.97 -29.57 -3.51
N THR A 112 18.38 -29.00 -4.56
CA THR A 112 17.38 -27.94 -4.43
C THR A 112 16.14 -28.45 -3.72
N LEU A 113 15.69 -29.66 -3.97
CA LEU A 113 14.54 -30.28 -3.30
C LEU A 113 14.78 -30.42 -1.78
N ILE A 114 15.95 -30.95 -1.38
CA ILE A 114 16.31 -31.11 0.03
C ILE A 114 16.33 -29.76 0.74
N ILE A 115 17.00 -28.76 0.13
CA ILE A 115 17.07 -27.40 0.70
C ILE A 115 15.67 -26.82 0.80
N GLY A 116 14.82 -27.01 -0.20
CA GLY A 116 13.44 -26.55 -0.20
C GLY A 116 12.61 -27.16 0.93
N ILE A 117 12.67 -28.46 1.12
CA ILE A 117 11.94 -29.16 2.17
C ILE A 117 12.41 -28.70 3.56
N VAL A 118 13.73 -28.61 3.77
CA VAL A 118 14.28 -28.15 5.05
C VAL A 118 13.90 -26.69 5.32
N SER A 119 13.98 -25.83 4.29
CA SER A 119 13.56 -24.42 4.40
C SER A 119 12.08 -24.30 4.71
N LEU A 120 11.25 -25.15 4.13
CA LEU A 120 9.80 -25.19 4.36
C LEU A 120 9.48 -25.57 5.81
N VAL A 121 10.09 -26.65 6.31
CA VAL A 121 9.87 -27.11 7.68
C VAL A 121 10.33 -26.08 8.71
N VAL A 122 11.55 -25.57 8.54
CA VAL A 122 12.11 -24.54 9.45
C VAL A 122 11.33 -23.23 9.33
N GLY A 123 10.98 -22.83 8.10
CA GLY A 123 10.19 -21.62 7.82
C GLY A 123 8.78 -21.69 8.42
N LEU A 124 8.09 -22.82 8.33
CA LEU A 124 6.79 -23.02 8.98
C LEU A 124 6.92 -22.97 10.51
N GLY A 125 7.96 -23.56 11.10
CA GLY A 125 8.21 -23.49 12.54
C GLY A 125 8.44 -22.06 13.02
N ILE A 126 9.30 -21.31 12.34
CA ILE A 126 9.55 -19.89 12.63
C ILE A 126 8.29 -19.06 12.36
N GLY A 127 7.59 -19.32 11.25
CA GLY A 127 6.34 -18.67 10.89
C GLY A 127 5.27 -18.86 11.95
N PHE A 128 5.12 -20.08 12.49
CA PHE A 128 4.21 -20.35 13.60
C PHE A 128 4.53 -19.50 14.84
N LEU A 129 5.80 -19.41 15.25
CA LEU A 129 6.20 -18.59 16.40
C LEU A 129 5.97 -17.08 16.13
N LEU A 130 6.34 -16.62 14.96
CA LEU A 130 6.14 -15.21 14.56
C LEU A 130 4.66 -14.86 14.39
N SER A 131 3.81 -15.80 14.00
CA SER A 131 2.37 -15.56 13.84
C SER A 131 1.68 -15.24 15.17
N GLN A 132 2.18 -15.80 16.28
CA GLN A 132 1.67 -15.48 17.62
C GLN A 132 1.98 -14.02 18.00
N LEU A 133 3.18 -13.53 17.69
CA LEU A 133 3.54 -12.11 17.88
C LEU A 133 2.69 -11.21 16.98
N MET A 134 2.44 -11.65 15.76
CA MET A 134 1.63 -10.89 14.81
C MET A 134 0.17 -10.82 15.24
N SER A 135 -0.39 -11.87 15.86
CA SER A 135 -1.76 -11.84 16.38
C SER A 135 -1.93 -10.81 17.49
N ILE A 136 -0.93 -10.63 18.37
CA ILE A 136 -0.93 -9.56 19.39
C ILE A 136 -0.92 -8.19 18.73
N LEU A 137 -0.09 -8.01 17.70
CA LEU A 137 -0.02 -6.75 16.95
C LEU A 137 -1.36 -6.43 16.29
N VAL A 138 -1.98 -7.43 15.65
CA VAL A 138 -3.28 -7.27 14.97
C VAL A 138 -4.39 -7.00 15.97
N ALA A 139 -4.44 -7.69 17.11
CA ALA A 139 -5.42 -7.42 18.16
C ALA A 139 -5.31 -5.97 18.65
N ASN A 140 -4.09 -5.47 18.88
CA ASN A 140 -3.87 -4.07 19.22
C ASN A 140 -4.27 -3.11 18.09
N MET A 141 -4.15 -3.52 16.83
CA MET A 141 -4.57 -2.68 15.69
C MET A 141 -6.08 -2.56 15.59
N PHE A 142 -6.83 -3.60 15.97
CA PHE A 142 -8.29 -3.64 15.99
C PHE A 142 -8.88 -3.24 17.35
N GLU A 143 -8.07 -2.84 18.32
CA GLU A 143 -8.48 -2.58 19.72
C GLU A 143 -9.28 -3.75 20.34
N ALA A 144 -8.95 -4.98 19.93
CA ALA A 144 -9.64 -6.18 20.35
C ALA A 144 -9.16 -6.67 21.72
N ASP A 145 -10.06 -7.30 22.49
CA ASP A 145 -9.74 -7.85 23.79
C ASP A 145 -8.93 -9.16 23.67
N LEU A 146 -7.78 -9.20 24.33
CA LEU A 146 -6.84 -10.32 24.35
C LEU A 146 -6.99 -11.24 25.57
N THR A 147 -8.05 -11.08 26.39
CA THR A 147 -8.22 -11.85 27.65
C THR A 147 -8.20 -13.36 27.48
N ARG A 148 -8.37 -13.88 26.27
CA ARG A 148 -8.36 -15.31 25.94
C ARG A 148 -7.29 -15.70 24.91
N PHE A 149 -6.16 -14.99 24.89
CA PHE A 149 -5.07 -15.35 23.98
C PHE A 149 -4.65 -16.81 24.17
N GLN A 150 -4.69 -17.59 23.11
CA GLN A 150 -4.23 -18.98 23.05
C GLN A 150 -3.30 -19.16 21.84
N PHE A 151 -2.34 -20.07 21.97
CA PHE A 151 -1.48 -20.45 20.86
C PHE A 151 -2.28 -21.25 19.83
N VAL A 152 -2.54 -20.67 18.67
CA VAL A 152 -3.31 -21.30 17.60
C VAL A 152 -2.42 -21.60 16.41
N PHE A 153 -2.44 -22.88 16.00
CA PHE A 153 -1.83 -23.30 14.74
C PHE A 153 -2.86 -23.21 13.60
N SER A 154 -2.59 -22.35 12.62
CA SER A 154 -3.45 -22.23 11.44
C SER A 154 -3.17 -23.36 10.44
N THR A 155 -4.06 -24.33 10.39
CA THR A 155 -4.00 -25.42 9.40
C THR A 155 -4.22 -24.89 7.98
N ASN A 156 -5.13 -23.91 7.81
CA ASN A 156 -5.40 -23.31 6.51
C ASN A 156 -4.17 -22.58 5.96
N ALA A 157 -3.50 -21.77 6.80
CA ALA A 157 -2.27 -21.09 6.40
C ALA A 157 -1.14 -22.08 6.08
N CYS A 158 -1.04 -23.16 6.84
CA CYS A 158 -0.06 -24.22 6.57
C CYS A 158 -0.31 -24.86 5.20
N ILE A 159 -1.54 -25.25 4.90
CA ILE A 159 -1.91 -25.86 3.61
C ILE A 159 -1.67 -24.87 2.46
N LYS A 160 -2.12 -23.63 2.60
CA LYS A 160 -1.85 -22.58 1.61
C LYS A 160 -0.35 -22.42 1.36
N THR A 161 0.45 -22.33 2.42
CA THR A 161 1.91 -22.19 2.31
C THR A 161 2.55 -23.39 1.61
N LEU A 162 2.13 -24.60 1.94
CA LEU A 162 2.59 -25.84 1.27
C LEU A 162 2.28 -25.82 -0.22
N ILE A 163 1.06 -25.48 -0.61
CA ILE A 163 0.61 -25.47 -2.00
C ILE A 163 1.40 -24.41 -2.80
N TYR A 164 1.40 -23.16 -2.33
CA TYR A 164 2.07 -22.07 -3.04
C TYR A 164 3.58 -22.30 -3.14
N PHE A 165 4.21 -22.76 -2.05
CA PHE A 165 5.64 -23.06 -2.05
C PHE A 165 5.98 -24.23 -2.98
N SER A 166 5.15 -25.26 -3.03
CA SER A 166 5.33 -26.40 -3.94
C SER A 166 5.24 -25.96 -5.41
N ILE A 167 4.26 -25.11 -5.76
CA ILE A 167 4.10 -24.57 -7.11
C ILE A 167 5.33 -23.71 -7.48
N MET A 168 5.73 -22.79 -6.60
CA MET A 168 6.91 -21.94 -6.82
C MET A 168 8.16 -22.78 -7.03
N TYR A 169 8.34 -23.80 -6.19
CA TYR A 169 9.51 -24.69 -6.26
C TYR A 169 9.53 -25.53 -7.54
N PHE A 170 8.38 -26.01 -7.97
CA PHE A 170 8.25 -26.73 -9.24
C PHE A 170 8.66 -25.86 -10.44
N VAL A 171 8.22 -24.62 -10.49
CA VAL A 171 8.63 -23.65 -11.52
C VAL A 171 10.15 -23.43 -11.48
N VAL A 172 10.74 -23.27 -10.29
CA VAL A 172 12.19 -23.10 -10.12
C VAL A 172 12.97 -24.32 -10.61
N MET A 173 12.48 -25.54 -10.32
CA MET A 173 13.12 -26.78 -10.76
C MET A 173 13.12 -26.92 -12.29
N ILE A 174 12.02 -26.60 -12.95
CA ILE A 174 11.96 -26.56 -14.44
C ILE A 174 12.99 -25.58 -14.97
N PHE A 175 13.03 -24.38 -14.42
CA PHE A 175 13.95 -23.34 -14.85
C PHE A 175 15.42 -23.73 -14.68
N ASN A 176 15.79 -24.35 -13.55
CA ASN A 176 17.14 -24.85 -13.29
C ASN A 176 17.54 -25.96 -14.28
N THR A 177 16.63 -26.88 -14.55
CA THR A 177 16.86 -27.97 -15.53
C THR A 177 17.12 -27.42 -16.93
N ILE A 178 16.33 -26.43 -17.37
CA ILE A 178 16.52 -25.76 -18.67
C ILE A 178 17.88 -25.04 -18.72
N ASN A 179 18.26 -24.35 -17.68
CA ASN A 179 19.55 -23.62 -17.65
C ASN A 179 20.73 -24.55 -17.75
N ILE A 180 20.75 -25.67 -17.04
CA ILE A 180 21.88 -26.62 -17.10
C ILE A 180 21.95 -27.33 -18.45
N SER A 181 20.80 -27.69 -19.05
CA SER A 181 20.79 -28.35 -20.36
C SER A 181 21.44 -27.51 -21.45
N LYS A 182 21.36 -26.18 -21.34
CA LYS A 182 21.95 -25.21 -22.29
C LYS A 182 23.43 -24.93 -22.05
N CYS A 183 24.02 -25.31 -20.91
CA CYS A 183 25.43 -25.05 -20.61
C CYS A 183 26.36 -25.91 -21.44
N LYS A 184 27.43 -25.30 -21.99
CA LYS A 184 28.54 -26.00 -22.70
C LYS A 184 29.68 -26.29 -21.72
N LEU A 185 30.37 -27.43 -21.88
CA LEU A 185 31.51 -27.83 -21.03
C LEU A 185 32.57 -26.72 -20.93
N ILE A 186 32.91 -26.13 -22.08
CA ILE A 186 33.96 -25.10 -22.19
C ILE A 186 33.56 -23.82 -21.39
N ASP A 187 32.26 -23.48 -21.35
CA ASP A 187 31.73 -22.33 -20.60
C ASP A 187 31.77 -22.57 -19.09
N LEU A 188 31.56 -23.84 -18.68
CA LEU A 188 31.61 -24.25 -17.26
C LEU A 188 33.05 -24.26 -16.74
N MET A 189 34.00 -24.79 -17.51
CA MET A 189 35.41 -24.88 -17.11
C MET A 189 36.09 -23.50 -17.08
N HIS A 190 35.72 -22.60 -17.97
CA HIS A 190 36.33 -21.27 -18.08
C HIS A 190 35.46 -20.16 -17.45
N SER A 191 34.45 -20.52 -16.65
CA SER A 191 33.52 -19.56 -16.05
C SER A 191 34.21 -18.44 -15.24
N ASN A 192 35.33 -18.72 -14.57
CA ASN A 192 36.08 -17.74 -13.79
C ASN A 192 37.06 -16.90 -14.61
N LYS A 193 37.42 -17.35 -15.82
CA LYS A 193 38.35 -16.62 -16.69
C LYS A 193 37.66 -15.74 -17.73
N LYS A 194 36.35 -15.91 -17.93
CA LYS A 194 35.56 -15.00 -18.76
C LYS A 194 35.30 -13.71 -17.97
N SER A 195 36.25 -12.76 -18.03
CA SER A 195 35.92 -11.39 -17.70
C SER A 195 34.80 -10.94 -18.66
N GLU A 196 33.66 -10.50 -18.10
CA GLU A 196 32.61 -9.90 -18.92
C GLU A 196 33.26 -8.79 -19.76
N LYS A 197 33.17 -8.89 -21.09
CA LYS A 197 33.69 -7.86 -22.00
C LYS A 197 33.00 -6.55 -21.66
N ILE A 198 33.70 -5.63 -21.02
CA ILE A 198 33.20 -4.29 -20.71
C ILE A 198 33.02 -3.57 -22.05
N LYS A 199 31.83 -3.58 -22.61
CA LYS A 199 31.46 -2.69 -23.71
C LYS A 199 31.33 -1.29 -23.13
N LEU A 200 32.39 -0.48 -23.28
CA LEU A 200 32.32 0.94 -22.97
C LEU A 200 31.28 1.58 -23.89
N LYS A 201 30.23 2.10 -23.31
CA LYS A 201 29.18 2.85 -24.01
C LYS A 201 29.69 4.24 -24.37
N ASN A 202 29.28 4.77 -25.52
CA ASN A 202 29.61 6.13 -25.90
C ASN A 202 29.00 7.11 -24.82
N PRO A 203 29.87 7.90 -24.15
CA PRO A 203 29.39 8.78 -23.06
C PRO A 203 28.43 9.87 -23.54
N LEU A 204 28.59 10.39 -24.77
CA LEU A 204 27.67 11.38 -25.34
C LEU A 204 26.28 10.80 -25.54
N PHE A 205 26.20 9.56 -26.08
CA PHE A 205 24.92 8.87 -26.25
C PHE A 205 24.26 8.58 -24.91
N CYS A 206 25.03 8.17 -23.90
CA CYS A 206 24.51 7.99 -22.54
C CYS A 206 23.98 9.29 -21.93
N THR A 207 24.64 10.45 -22.20
CA THR A 207 24.18 11.75 -21.73
C THR A 207 22.83 12.13 -22.34
N ILE A 208 22.68 11.92 -23.65
CA ILE A 208 21.43 12.22 -24.36
C ILE A 208 20.29 11.33 -23.83
N VAL A 209 20.51 10.02 -23.72
CA VAL A 209 19.51 9.08 -23.17
C VAL A 209 19.15 9.44 -21.73
N PHE A 210 20.12 9.84 -20.91
CA PHE A 210 19.85 10.29 -19.53
C PHE A 210 18.94 11.50 -19.47
N ILE A 211 19.22 12.52 -20.26
CA ILE A 211 18.42 13.76 -20.32
C ILE A 211 17.00 13.45 -20.79
N ILE A 212 16.83 12.67 -21.86
CA ILE A 212 15.52 12.27 -22.38
C ILE A 212 14.74 11.47 -21.32
N SER A 213 15.42 10.55 -20.63
CA SER A 213 14.78 9.74 -19.58
C SER A 213 14.36 10.58 -18.37
N CYS A 214 15.16 11.59 -17.97
CA CYS A 214 14.80 12.52 -16.91
C CYS A 214 13.61 13.41 -17.30
N ILE A 215 13.54 13.88 -18.56
CA ILE A 215 12.40 14.65 -19.07
C ILE A 215 11.13 13.78 -19.07
N ALA A 216 11.21 12.55 -19.60
CA ALA A 216 10.08 11.63 -19.62
C ALA A 216 9.61 11.26 -18.20
N LEU A 217 10.53 11.10 -17.26
CA LEU A 217 10.23 10.86 -15.86
C LEU A 217 9.55 12.08 -15.21
N GLY A 218 10.05 13.29 -15.48
CA GLY A 218 9.44 14.56 -15.05
C GLY A 218 8.02 14.71 -15.58
N PHE A 219 7.78 14.36 -16.85
CA PHE A 219 6.44 14.32 -17.43
C PHE A 219 5.52 13.32 -16.72
N ALA A 220 6.01 12.09 -16.44
CA ALA A 220 5.25 11.10 -15.70
C ALA A 220 4.86 11.60 -14.29
N TYR A 221 5.78 12.23 -13.57
CA TYR A 221 5.50 12.85 -12.27
C TYR A 221 4.46 13.96 -12.35
N TYR A 222 4.59 14.84 -13.34
CA TYR A 222 3.64 15.93 -13.56
C TYR A 222 2.22 15.41 -13.82
N GLN A 223 2.10 14.30 -14.58
CA GLN A 223 0.79 13.69 -14.85
C GLN A 223 0.17 13.08 -13.59
N VAL A 224 0.90 12.29 -12.81
CA VAL A 224 0.34 11.62 -11.62
C VAL A 224 0.10 12.56 -10.44
N THR A 225 0.72 13.73 -10.40
CA THR A 225 0.53 14.72 -9.33
C THR A 225 -0.44 15.84 -9.68
N GLY A 226 -1.07 15.77 -10.84
CA GLY A 226 -1.96 16.83 -11.35
C GLY A 226 -3.41 16.78 -10.87
N GLY A 227 -3.76 15.94 -9.89
CA GLY A 227 -5.11 15.86 -9.31
C GLY A 227 -6.13 15.19 -10.22
N ILE A 228 -7.44 15.34 -9.86
CA ILE A 228 -8.58 14.76 -10.61
C ILE A 228 -8.60 15.20 -12.08
N GLU A 229 -8.15 16.42 -12.35
CA GLU A 229 -8.11 17.00 -13.69
C GLU A 229 -7.38 16.11 -14.71
N LYS A 230 -6.32 15.42 -14.26
CA LYS A 230 -5.47 14.57 -15.13
C LYS A 230 -5.80 13.09 -15.06
N MET A 231 -6.75 12.68 -14.22
CA MET A 231 -7.11 11.28 -14.00
C MET A 231 -8.45 10.88 -14.62
N ALA A 232 -8.76 11.42 -15.79
CA ALA A 232 -10.04 11.22 -16.47
C ALA A 232 -10.35 9.75 -16.81
N ASN A 233 -9.35 8.90 -16.98
CA ASN A 233 -9.48 7.50 -17.40
C ASN A 233 -8.42 6.61 -16.75
N ALA A 234 -8.63 5.29 -16.74
CA ALA A 234 -7.64 4.31 -16.31
C ALA A 234 -6.29 4.47 -17.04
N ASN A 235 -6.31 4.80 -18.31
CA ASN A 235 -5.11 5.05 -19.11
C ASN A 235 -4.30 6.26 -18.60
N SER A 236 -4.97 7.27 -18.07
CA SER A 236 -4.31 8.45 -17.48
C SER A 236 -3.48 8.11 -16.25
N ILE A 237 -3.74 6.98 -15.61
CA ILE A 237 -2.99 6.46 -14.45
C ILE A 237 -1.91 5.47 -14.91
N PHE A 238 -2.29 4.47 -15.73
CA PHE A 238 -1.37 3.38 -16.09
C PHE A 238 -0.29 3.81 -17.09
N VAL A 239 -0.58 4.72 -18.02
CA VAL A 239 0.41 5.20 -19.00
C VAL A 239 1.58 5.95 -18.33
N PRO A 240 1.37 6.94 -17.44
CA PRO A 240 2.46 7.57 -16.71
C PRO A 240 3.27 6.60 -15.84
N ILE A 241 2.62 5.60 -15.21
CA ILE A 241 3.31 4.55 -14.45
C ILE A 241 4.23 3.75 -15.39
N GLY A 242 3.76 3.36 -16.56
CA GLY A 242 4.55 2.66 -17.58
C GLY A 242 5.73 3.50 -18.07
N ILE A 243 5.48 4.78 -18.39
CA ILE A 243 6.54 5.74 -18.76
C ILE A 243 7.57 5.87 -17.64
N GLY A 244 7.13 6.01 -16.39
CA GLY A 244 8.00 6.08 -15.22
C GLY A 244 8.90 4.86 -15.06
N ALA A 245 8.34 3.65 -15.20
CA ALA A 245 9.10 2.40 -15.11
C ALA A 245 10.14 2.27 -16.23
N VAL A 246 9.76 2.56 -17.48
CA VAL A 246 10.66 2.52 -18.65
C VAL A 246 11.74 3.60 -18.53
N SER A 247 11.39 4.80 -18.15
CA SER A 247 12.35 5.89 -17.93
C SER A 247 13.36 5.56 -16.83
N THR A 248 12.90 4.96 -15.72
CA THR A 248 13.79 4.49 -14.65
C THR A 248 14.80 3.47 -15.15
N PHE A 249 14.38 2.53 -16.02
CA PHE A 249 15.30 1.59 -16.67
C PHE A 249 16.39 2.32 -17.49
N PHE A 250 15.99 3.30 -18.29
CA PHE A 250 16.95 4.06 -19.11
C PHE A 250 17.83 5.00 -18.28
N VAL A 251 17.35 5.52 -17.14
CA VAL A 251 18.18 6.23 -16.17
C VAL A 251 19.31 5.33 -15.67
N PHE A 252 19.03 4.13 -15.17
CA PHE A 252 20.06 3.19 -14.72
C PHE A 252 20.97 2.76 -15.87
N TRP A 253 20.42 2.54 -17.07
CA TRP A 253 21.18 2.15 -18.24
C TRP A 253 22.18 3.23 -18.69
N SER A 254 21.79 4.48 -18.68
CA SER A 254 22.63 5.61 -19.12
C SER A 254 23.66 6.01 -18.05
N LEU A 255 23.29 5.93 -16.77
CA LEU A 255 24.20 6.25 -15.66
C LEU A 255 25.45 5.38 -15.64
N SER A 256 25.38 4.15 -16.16
CA SER A 256 26.55 3.27 -16.22
C SER A 256 27.72 3.86 -17.02
N GLY A 257 27.44 4.60 -18.09
CA GLY A 257 28.47 5.29 -18.89
C GLY A 257 28.83 6.67 -18.35
N LEU A 258 27.84 7.40 -17.82
CA LEU A 258 28.01 8.75 -17.31
C LEU A 258 28.86 8.82 -16.03
N LEU A 259 28.55 7.96 -15.04
CA LEU A 259 29.23 7.97 -13.74
C LEU A 259 30.74 7.74 -13.91
N LEU A 260 31.14 6.80 -14.77
CA LEU A 260 32.56 6.55 -15.02
C LEU A 260 33.26 7.79 -15.54
N LYS A 261 32.64 8.53 -16.50
CA LYS A 261 33.23 9.75 -17.07
C LYS A 261 33.30 10.89 -16.03
N ILE A 262 32.25 11.08 -15.24
CA ILE A 262 32.21 12.09 -14.19
C ILE A 262 33.32 11.82 -13.16
N PHE A 263 33.43 10.60 -12.67
CA PHE A 263 34.46 10.26 -11.68
C PHE A 263 35.88 10.33 -12.25
N MET A 264 36.08 9.95 -13.53
CA MET A 264 37.39 10.10 -14.18
C MET A 264 37.79 11.58 -14.38
N SER A 265 36.84 12.49 -14.51
CA SER A 265 37.11 13.94 -14.58
C SER A 265 37.57 14.51 -13.24
N MET A 266 37.13 13.91 -12.11
CA MET A 266 37.53 14.29 -10.75
C MET A 266 38.88 13.62 -10.36
N LYS A 267 39.97 13.98 -11.01
CA LYS A 267 41.29 13.34 -10.89
C LYS A 267 41.77 13.17 -9.46
N SER A 268 41.62 14.16 -8.58
CA SER A 268 42.04 14.13 -7.19
C SER A 268 41.36 13.04 -6.36
N THR A 269 40.07 12.78 -6.64
CA THR A 269 39.28 11.75 -5.95
C THR A 269 39.45 10.38 -6.59
N TYR A 270 39.55 10.32 -7.92
CA TYR A 270 39.67 9.09 -8.69
C TYR A 270 40.97 8.32 -8.37
N TYR A 271 42.10 9.01 -8.29
CA TYR A 271 43.42 8.39 -8.03
C TYR A 271 43.75 8.20 -6.55
N LYS A 272 42.87 8.61 -5.64
CA LYS A 272 43.10 8.45 -4.17
C LYS A 272 42.85 7.01 -3.72
N GLY A 273 43.91 6.30 -3.31
CA GLY A 273 43.84 4.93 -2.80
C GLY A 273 43.23 3.95 -3.81
N LEU A 274 42.25 3.16 -3.40
CA LEU A 274 41.57 2.16 -4.25
C LEU A 274 40.30 2.69 -4.94
N ASN A 275 40.07 4.00 -5.01
CA ASN A 275 38.84 4.55 -5.58
C ASN A 275 38.70 4.21 -7.07
N SER A 276 39.80 4.26 -7.85
CA SER A 276 39.77 3.87 -9.28
C SER A 276 39.36 2.40 -9.49
N PHE A 277 39.84 1.51 -8.62
CA PHE A 277 39.44 0.10 -8.62
C PHE A 277 37.94 -0.05 -8.30
N THR A 278 37.48 0.56 -7.20
CA THR A 278 36.08 0.49 -6.76
C THR A 278 35.12 1.05 -7.82
N LEU A 279 35.44 2.20 -8.41
CA LEU A 279 34.59 2.85 -9.40
C LEU A 279 34.52 2.11 -10.74
N ARG A 280 35.63 1.48 -11.17
CA ARG A 280 35.64 0.62 -12.36
C ARG A 280 34.79 -0.64 -12.14
N GLN A 281 34.91 -1.27 -10.98
CA GLN A 281 34.05 -2.41 -10.61
C GLN A 281 32.57 -1.99 -10.61
N PHE A 282 32.24 -0.86 -10.01
CA PHE A 282 30.88 -0.34 -9.97
C PHE A 282 30.30 -0.06 -11.37
N SER A 283 31.05 0.63 -12.23
CA SER A 283 30.59 0.94 -13.59
C SER A 283 30.37 -0.33 -14.44
N SER A 284 31.27 -1.32 -14.33
CA SER A 284 31.08 -2.61 -14.98
C SER A 284 29.80 -3.31 -14.52
N LYS A 285 29.52 -3.26 -13.22
CA LYS A 285 28.35 -3.88 -12.61
C LYS A 285 27.02 -3.27 -13.05
N ILE A 286 26.92 -1.94 -13.05
CA ILE A 286 25.67 -1.27 -13.47
C ILE A 286 25.29 -1.70 -14.87
N ASN A 287 26.24 -1.85 -15.78
CA ASN A 287 25.96 -2.29 -17.15
C ASN A 287 25.26 -3.66 -17.24
N THR A 288 25.68 -4.59 -16.38
CA THR A 288 25.14 -5.96 -16.39
C THR A 288 23.89 -6.11 -15.54
N MET A 289 23.61 -5.13 -14.70
CA MET A 289 22.56 -5.20 -13.68
C MET A 289 21.46 -4.15 -13.80
N THR A 290 21.45 -3.37 -14.89
CA THR A 290 20.46 -2.31 -15.12
C THR A 290 19.03 -2.79 -14.83
N PHE A 291 18.64 -3.95 -15.36
CA PHE A 291 17.32 -4.53 -15.17
C PHE A 291 17.02 -4.86 -13.70
N SER A 292 17.95 -5.52 -13.00
CA SER A 292 17.78 -5.85 -11.59
C SER A 292 17.71 -4.60 -10.71
N MET A 293 18.55 -3.59 -10.97
CA MET A 293 18.51 -2.32 -10.24
C MET A 293 17.21 -1.56 -10.45
N THR A 294 16.65 -1.61 -11.66
CA THR A 294 15.35 -1.02 -11.96
C THR A 294 14.24 -1.69 -11.15
N ILE A 295 14.19 -3.04 -11.18
CA ILE A 295 13.19 -3.78 -10.38
C ILE A 295 13.33 -3.48 -8.90
N ILE A 296 14.54 -3.51 -8.34
CA ILE A 296 14.80 -3.22 -6.94
C ILE A 296 14.36 -1.80 -6.58
N CYS A 297 14.69 -0.82 -7.42
CA CYS A 297 14.28 0.57 -7.24
C CYS A 297 12.75 0.71 -7.21
N LEU A 298 12.05 0.10 -8.17
CA LEU A 298 10.60 0.16 -8.26
C LEU A 298 9.93 -0.57 -7.08
N MET A 299 10.46 -1.72 -6.65
CA MET A 299 9.95 -2.42 -5.47
C MET A 299 10.17 -1.61 -4.19
N LEU A 300 11.34 -0.98 -3.99
CA LEU A 300 11.60 -0.08 -2.88
C LEU A 300 10.67 1.14 -2.90
N PHE A 301 10.48 1.73 -4.06
CA PHE A 301 9.54 2.84 -4.29
C PHE A 301 8.11 2.45 -3.85
N ILE A 302 7.59 1.31 -4.34
CA ILE A 302 6.27 0.81 -3.96
C ILE A 302 6.21 0.55 -2.45
N THR A 303 7.25 -0.05 -1.87
CA THR A 303 7.33 -0.28 -0.41
C THR A 303 7.20 1.01 0.38
N ILE A 304 7.95 2.05 0.01
CA ILE A 304 7.91 3.35 0.69
C ILE A 304 6.51 3.96 0.57
N CYS A 305 5.94 3.98 -0.64
CA CYS A 305 4.61 4.55 -0.87
C CYS A 305 3.51 3.80 -0.11
N VAL A 306 3.46 2.47 -0.22
CA VAL A 306 2.41 1.65 0.41
C VAL A 306 2.47 1.74 1.93
N LEU A 307 3.66 1.60 2.53
CA LEU A 307 3.82 1.70 3.99
C LEU A 307 3.49 3.10 4.51
N SER A 308 4.00 4.15 3.85
CA SER A 308 3.73 5.53 4.28
C SER A 308 2.26 5.87 4.18
N SER A 309 1.59 5.47 3.10
CA SER A 309 0.16 5.73 2.89
C SER A 309 -0.72 4.93 3.85
N ALA A 310 -0.40 3.67 4.10
CA ALA A 310 -1.15 2.83 5.04
C ALA A 310 -1.05 3.35 6.49
N MET A 311 0.15 3.73 6.95
CA MET A 311 0.33 4.33 8.27
C MET A 311 -0.35 5.69 8.38
N SER A 312 -0.27 6.50 7.32
CA SER A 312 -0.91 7.80 7.24
C SER A 312 -2.42 7.69 7.34
N MET A 313 -3.03 6.78 6.56
CA MET A 313 -4.47 6.53 6.59
C MET A 313 -4.94 6.10 7.98
N LYS A 314 -4.24 5.16 8.64
CA LYS A 314 -4.59 4.73 10.00
C LYS A 314 -4.61 5.91 10.99
N ILE A 315 -3.57 6.75 10.97
CA ILE A 315 -3.46 7.92 11.86
C ILE A 315 -4.61 8.91 11.58
N SER A 316 -4.89 9.18 10.30
CA SER A 316 -5.97 10.08 9.91
C SER A 316 -7.33 9.57 10.35
N MET A 317 -7.64 8.31 10.09
CA MET A 317 -8.92 7.70 10.49
C MET A 317 -9.15 7.76 12.01
N THR A 318 -8.10 7.50 12.80
CA THR A 318 -8.20 7.61 14.26
C THR A 318 -8.41 9.06 14.74
N ASN A 319 -7.73 10.02 14.12
CA ASN A 319 -7.84 11.44 14.48
C ASN A 319 -9.18 12.05 14.06
N ASN A 320 -9.73 11.60 12.95
CA ASN A 320 -10.98 12.14 12.40
C ASN A 320 -12.22 11.76 13.21
N LEU A 321 -12.20 10.64 13.91
CA LEU A 321 -13.34 10.17 14.70
C LEU A 321 -13.88 11.21 15.67
N LYS A 322 -12.98 11.94 16.37
CA LYS A 322 -13.39 12.98 17.32
C LYS A 322 -14.07 14.17 16.65
N LYS A 323 -13.73 14.44 15.38
CA LYS A 323 -14.27 15.58 14.63
C LYS A 323 -15.54 15.22 13.85
N LEU A 324 -15.56 14.04 13.22
CA LEU A 324 -16.59 13.66 12.26
C LEU A 324 -17.72 12.80 12.85
N ALA A 325 -17.58 12.32 14.10
CA ALA A 325 -18.61 11.62 14.84
C ALA A 325 -18.79 12.24 16.25
N PRO A 326 -19.28 13.48 16.35
CA PRO A 326 -19.38 14.20 17.62
C PRO A 326 -20.53 13.75 18.53
N ALA A 327 -21.64 13.28 17.97
CA ALA A 327 -22.79 12.76 18.71
C ALA A 327 -22.72 11.23 18.90
N ASP A 328 -23.54 10.70 19.82
CA ASP A 328 -23.55 9.25 20.10
C ASP A 328 -24.25 8.44 18.99
N VAL A 329 -25.36 8.95 18.42
CA VAL A 329 -26.16 8.25 17.39
C VAL A 329 -26.69 9.21 16.34
N GLN A 330 -26.76 8.77 15.11
CA GLN A 330 -27.44 9.43 14.01
C GLN A 330 -28.20 8.39 13.20
N ILE A 331 -29.48 8.64 12.98
CA ILE A 331 -30.37 7.80 12.20
C ILE A 331 -30.80 8.59 10.97
N GLY A 332 -30.61 7.99 9.79
CA GLY A 332 -31.07 8.53 8.51
C GLY A 332 -32.29 7.81 8.00
N LYS A 333 -33.15 8.47 7.24
CA LYS A 333 -34.36 7.88 6.67
C LYS A 333 -34.75 8.54 5.37
N PHE A 334 -35.01 7.72 4.34
CA PHE A 334 -35.64 8.21 3.13
C PHE A 334 -37.12 8.51 3.38
N ILE A 335 -37.59 9.67 2.91
CA ILE A 335 -38.95 10.15 3.07
C ILE A 335 -39.68 10.13 1.74
N ASN A 336 -40.97 9.73 1.75
CA ASN A 336 -41.86 9.70 0.58
C ASN A 336 -41.29 8.90 -0.59
N VAL A 337 -40.79 7.70 -0.32
CA VAL A 337 -40.32 6.77 -1.36
C VAL A 337 -41.51 6.23 -2.15
N THR A 338 -41.40 6.14 -3.48
CA THR A 338 -42.47 5.69 -4.33
C THR A 338 -42.10 4.53 -5.29
N ASP A 339 -40.84 4.11 -5.27
CA ASP A 339 -40.34 3.12 -6.22
C ASP A 339 -40.47 1.68 -5.70
N TYR A 340 -41.53 0.98 -6.12
CA TYR A 340 -41.78 -0.43 -5.78
C TYR A 340 -40.74 -1.42 -6.32
N LYS A 341 -39.86 -0.99 -7.19
CA LYS A 341 -38.79 -1.86 -7.70
C LYS A 341 -37.69 -2.10 -6.63
N TYR A 342 -37.47 -1.09 -5.77
CA TYR A 342 -36.38 -1.12 -4.76
C TYR A 342 -36.88 -1.24 -3.33
N TYR A 343 -38.17 -0.90 -3.08
CA TYR A 343 -38.73 -0.85 -1.74
C TYR A 343 -40.02 -1.70 -1.62
N SER A 344 -40.18 -2.40 -0.50
CA SER A 344 -41.38 -3.16 -0.20
C SER A 344 -42.54 -2.20 0.16
N GLU A 345 -43.78 -2.67 0.11
CA GLU A 345 -44.97 -1.89 0.51
C GLU A 345 -44.84 -1.36 1.93
N LYS A 346 -44.29 -2.16 2.88
CA LYS A 346 -44.07 -1.76 4.26
C LYS A 346 -43.05 -0.64 4.37
N GLN A 347 -41.98 -0.70 3.60
CA GLN A 347 -40.96 0.36 3.55
C GLN A 347 -41.50 1.66 2.94
N ILE A 348 -42.35 1.57 1.91
CA ILE A 348 -43.03 2.73 1.32
C ILE A 348 -43.99 3.37 2.35
N GLU A 349 -44.73 2.55 3.10
CA GLU A 349 -45.61 3.06 4.13
C GLU A 349 -44.82 3.71 5.31
N ASP A 350 -43.75 3.05 5.73
CA ASP A 350 -42.84 3.59 6.74
C ASP A 350 -42.23 4.92 6.31
N SER A 351 -41.88 5.07 5.05
CA SER A 351 -41.26 6.32 4.53
C SER A 351 -42.16 7.57 4.64
N LYS A 352 -43.44 7.41 4.95
CA LYS A 352 -44.39 8.52 5.10
C LYS A 352 -44.40 9.12 6.50
N ILE A 353 -43.84 8.47 7.50
CA ILE A 353 -43.75 8.93 8.88
C ILE A 353 -42.33 9.35 9.25
N SER A 354 -42.16 10.13 10.33
CA SER A 354 -40.85 10.58 10.77
C SER A 354 -40.02 9.44 11.38
N ILE A 355 -38.70 9.66 11.54
CA ILE A 355 -37.82 8.71 12.24
C ILE A 355 -38.32 8.51 13.69
N TYR A 356 -38.72 9.59 14.37
CA TYR A 356 -39.23 9.54 15.73
C TYR A 356 -40.43 8.58 15.83
N ASP A 357 -41.45 8.78 14.97
CA ASP A 357 -42.64 7.94 14.98
C ASP A 357 -42.36 6.49 14.61
N THR A 358 -41.36 6.26 13.73
CA THR A 358 -40.92 4.88 13.38
C THR A 358 -40.31 4.20 14.61
N LEU A 359 -39.41 4.87 15.34
CA LEU A 359 -38.76 4.29 16.54
C LEU A 359 -39.78 3.98 17.61
N GLU A 360 -40.72 4.88 17.88
CA GLU A 360 -41.82 4.65 18.83
C GLU A 360 -42.69 3.45 18.41
N LYS A 361 -43.04 3.35 17.10
CA LYS A 361 -43.77 2.20 16.55
C LYS A 361 -43.02 0.87 16.68
N LEU A 362 -41.71 0.92 16.69
CA LEU A 362 -40.82 -0.24 16.92
C LEU A 362 -40.62 -0.53 18.43
N GLY A 363 -41.20 0.27 19.30
CA GLY A 363 -41.13 0.08 20.78
C GLY A 363 -39.85 0.63 21.41
N TYR A 364 -39.14 1.52 20.75
CA TYR A 364 -37.97 2.20 21.31
C TYR A 364 -38.40 3.51 21.98
N ASP A 365 -38.19 3.63 23.29
CA ASP A 365 -38.52 4.79 24.08
C ASP A 365 -37.52 5.94 23.83
N VAL A 366 -37.85 6.76 22.84
CA VAL A 366 -36.98 7.85 22.36
C VAL A 366 -36.75 8.89 23.46
N ASP A 367 -37.81 9.31 24.17
CA ASP A 367 -37.75 10.42 25.12
C ASP A 367 -36.94 10.12 26.38
N ASN A 368 -36.97 8.86 26.85
CA ASN A 368 -36.25 8.48 28.07
C ASN A 368 -34.81 8.04 27.77
N LYS A 369 -34.55 7.46 26.57
CA LYS A 369 -33.23 6.88 26.22
C LYS A 369 -32.32 7.85 25.49
N LEU A 370 -32.86 8.85 24.80
CA LEU A 370 -32.09 9.83 24.02
C LEU A 370 -32.24 11.24 24.63
N LYS A 371 -31.20 12.06 24.45
CA LYS A 371 -31.18 13.49 24.79
C LYS A 371 -30.50 14.29 23.69
N ASP A 372 -30.62 15.61 23.75
CA ASP A 372 -30.08 16.55 22.77
C ASP A 372 -30.52 16.20 21.31
N ILE A 373 -31.79 15.79 21.18
CA ILE A 373 -32.37 15.32 19.92
C ILE A 373 -32.45 16.46 18.91
N VAL A 374 -31.79 16.31 17.78
CA VAL A 374 -31.85 17.25 16.66
C VAL A 374 -32.37 16.52 15.41
N LYS A 375 -33.51 17.05 14.88
CA LYS A 375 -34.06 16.63 13.59
C LYS A 375 -33.54 17.57 12.50
N LEU A 376 -33.14 17.02 11.34
CA LEU A 376 -32.69 17.78 10.20
C LEU A 376 -33.30 17.18 8.93
N ASP A 377 -34.00 18.00 8.15
CA ASP A 377 -34.61 17.62 6.91
C ASP A 377 -33.75 18.01 5.72
N VAL A 378 -33.60 17.07 4.77
CA VAL A 378 -32.88 17.30 3.51
C VAL A 378 -33.88 17.33 2.38
N TYR A 379 -33.78 18.39 1.58
CA TYR A 379 -34.66 18.69 0.44
C TYR A 379 -33.89 18.50 -0.86
N ASN A 380 -34.55 18.01 -1.90
CA ASN A 380 -33.99 17.92 -3.26
C ASN A 380 -35.00 18.49 -4.24
N PHE A 381 -34.49 19.16 -5.27
CA PHE A 381 -35.28 19.76 -6.34
C PHE A 381 -34.89 19.16 -7.66
N ASP A 382 -35.88 18.94 -8.55
CA ASP A 382 -35.61 18.32 -9.86
C ASP A 382 -34.82 19.22 -10.81
N ASN A 383 -34.91 20.53 -10.64
CA ASN A 383 -34.21 21.54 -11.41
C ASN A 383 -32.83 21.93 -10.86
N ILE A 384 -32.43 21.38 -9.69
CA ILE A 384 -31.16 21.72 -9.05
C ILE A 384 -30.26 20.47 -8.96
N ASP A 385 -29.33 20.39 -9.87
CA ASP A 385 -28.31 19.36 -9.92
C ASP A 385 -26.89 20.00 -9.92
N LEU A 386 -25.86 19.17 -9.90
CA LEU A 386 -24.49 19.64 -9.90
C LEU A 386 -24.16 20.54 -11.12
N LYS A 387 -24.78 20.30 -12.27
CA LYS A 387 -24.62 21.12 -13.47
C LYS A 387 -25.17 22.54 -13.24
N THR A 388 -26.40 22.64 -12.76
CA THR A 388 -27.08 23.94 -12.54
C THR A 388 -26.46 24.72 -11.39
N SER A 389 -25.97 24.02 -10.34
CA SER A 389 -25.42 24.63 -9.14
C SER A 389 -24.04 25.29 -9.33
N ILE A 390 -23.32 24.97 -10.39
CA ILE A 390 -22.05 25.61 -10.75
C ILE A 390 -22.16 26.64 -11.86
N GLY A 391 -23.36 26.82 -12.40
CA GLY A 391 -23.73 27.90 -13.33
C GLY A 391 -22.83 28.02 -14.56
N SER A 392 -22.33 29.21 -14.83
CA SER A 392 -21.45 29.48 -15.99
C SER A 392 -20.11 28.76 -15.97
N TYR A 393 -19.70 28.22 -14.82
CA TYR A 393 -18.48 27.40 -14.72
C TYR A 393 -18.65 26.02 -15.36
N TYR A 394 -19.88 25.57 -15.65
CA TYR A 394 -20.17 24.22 -16.16
C TYR A 394 -19.37 23.81 -17.39
N ASP A 395 -19.26 24.68 -18.39
CA ASP A 395 -18.56 24.33 -19.64
C ASP A 395 -17.07 24.11 -19.41
N ILE A 396 -16.46 24.94 -18.56
CA ILE A 396 -15.05 24.76 -18.13
C ILE A 396 -14.90 23.52 -17.26
N ALA A 397 -15.85 23.32 -16.33
CA ALA A 397 -15.83 22.21 -15.40
C ALA A 397 -15.94 20.86 -16.11
N LYS A 398 -16.79 20.75 -17.13
CA LYS A 398 -17.00 19.53 -17.90
C LYS A 398 -15.74 19.05 -18.61
N ASP A 399 -14.95 19.98 -19.15
CA ASP A 399 -13.68 19.67 -19.79
C ASP A 399 -12.59 19.32 -18.76
N LYS A 400 -12.59 20.02 -17.64
CA LYS A 400 -11.59 19.87 -16.57
C LYS A 400 -11.85 18.63 -15.71
N TYR A 401 -13.12 18.31 -15.43
CA TYR A 401 -13.57 17.23 -14.55
C TYR A 401 -14.60 16.30 -15.22
N PRO A 402 -14.22 15.56 -16.26
CA PRO A 402 -15.19 14.82 -17.09
C PRO A 402 -15.92 13.67 -16.36
N LEU A 403 -15.41 13.22 -15.22
CA LEU A 403 -15.98 12.12 -14.42
C LEU A 403 -16.95 12.58 -13.33
N MET A 404 -17.19 13.89 -13.18
CA MET A 404 -18.12 14.39 -12.17
C MET A 404 -19.57 14.01 -12.51
N PRO A 405 -20.39 13.64 -11.50
CA PRO A 405 -21.77 13.25 -11.70
C PRO A 405 -22.69 14.48 -11.84
N TYR A 406 -22.59 15.19 -12.97
CA TYR A 406 -23.28 16.47 -13.21
C TYR A 406 -24.79 16.42 -13.08
N ASN A 407 -25.42 15.25 -13.25
CA ASN A 407 -26.87 15.08 -13.10
C ASN A 407 -27.29 14.71 -11.66
N LYS A 408 -26.33 14.66 -10.71
CA LYS A 408 -26.64 14.39 -9.30
C LYS A 408 -27.38 15.57 -8.71
N LYS A 409 -28.56 15.31 -8.10
CA LYS A 409 -29.36 16.33 -7.42
C LYS A 409 -28.62 16.84 -6.18
N GLU A 410 -28.76 18.13 -5.94
CA GLU A 410 -28.13 18.77 -4.78
C GLU A 410 -28.94 18.56 -3.52
N SER A 411 -28.24 18.40 -2.40
CA SER A 411 -28.85 18.33 -1.08
C SER A 411 -28.98 19.74 -0.49
N ILE A 412 -30.17 20.08 -0.07
CA ILE A 412 -30.52 21.42 0.43
C ILE A 412 -31.07 21.26 1.85
N VAL A 413 -30.68 22.15 2.78
CA VAL A 413 -31.15 22.18 4.17
C VAL A 413 -31.53 23.58 4.60
N LYS A 414 -32.44 23.70 5.53
CA LYS A 414 -32.84 24.98 6.16
C LYS A 414 -31.74 25.48 7.06
N ILE A 415 -31.52 26.80 7.09
CA ILE A 415 -30.51 27.44 7.97
C ILE A 415 -30.80 27.16 9.44
N SER A 416 -32.08 27.14 9.85
CA SER A 416 -32.46 26.84 11.23
C SER A 416 -32.04 25.42 11.65
N ASP A 417 -32.22 24.41 10.77
CA ASP A 417 -31.89 23.03 11.05
C ASP A 417 -30.37 22.79 10.98
N TYR A 418 -29.70 23.46 10.03
CA TYR A 418 -28.24 23.47 9.99
C TYR A 418 -27.63 24.01 11.27
N ASN A 419 -28.11 25.12 11.79
CA ASN A 419 -27.58 25.72 13.03
C ASN A 419 -27.83 24.82 14.25
N LYS A 420 -28.97 24.11 14.33
CA LYS A 420 -29.21 23.14 15.41
C LYS A 420 -28.17 22.01 15.39
N ILE A 421 -27.93 21.43 14.23
CA ILE A 421 -26.93 20.35 14.10
C ILE A 421 -25.50 20.88 14.26
N ALA A 422 -25.20 22.08 13.75
CA ALA A 422 -23.90 22.73 13.94
C ALA A 422 -23.59 22.95 15.43
N LYS A 423 -24.56 23.42 16.20
CA LYS A 423 -24.46 23.58 17.67
C LYS A 423 -24.19 22.24 18.36
N LEU A 424 -24.92 21.18 17.99
CA LEU A 424 -24.72 19.84 18.57
C LEU A 424 -23.32 19.30 18.24
N PHE A 425 -22.82 19.57 17.03
CA PHE A 425 -21.51 19.11 16.55
C PHE A 425 -20.34 20.01 16.98
N GLY A 426 -20.61 21.14 17.64
CA GLY A 426 -19.59 22.11 18.01
C GLY A 426 -19.02 22.87 16.82
N LEU A 427 -19.78 22.98 15.71
CA LEU A 427 -19.43 23.73 14.52
C LEU A 427 -19.94 25.18 14.64
N LYS A 428 -19.49 26.03 13.72
CA LYS A 428 -19.91 27.43 13.68
C LYS A 428 -21.33 27.57 13.15
N GLU A 429 -22.15 28.38 13.85
CA GLU A 429 -23.48 28.80 13.40
C GLU A 429 -23.38 29.99 12.45
N TYR A 430 -24.34 30.09 11.52
CA TYR A 430 -24.37 31.12 10.47
C TYR A 430 -25.76 31.77 10.41
N THR A 431 -25.80 32.96 9.81
CA THR A 431 -27.02 33.71 9.48
C THR A 431 -27.16 33.84 7.99
N LEU A 432 -28.36 33.91 7.46
CA LEU A 432 -28.68 34.17 6.06
C LEU A 432 -29.71 35.27 5.94
N ASN A 433 -29.65 36.11 4.92
CA ASN A 433 -30.73 36.93 4.45
C ASN A 433 -31.69 36.08 3.58
N ASP A 434 -32.90 36.58 3.35
CA ASP A 434 -33.93 35.81 2.61
C ASP A 434 -33.57 35.50 1.14
N ASP A 435 -32.57 36.17 0.59
CA ASP A 435 -32.09 36.05 -0.80
C ASP A 435 -30.67 35.46 -0.90
N GLU A 436 -30.18 34.85 0.18
CA GLU A 436 -28.81 34.31 0.23
C GLU A 436 -28.77 32.78 0.41
N TYR A 437 -27.70 32.15 -0.06
CA TYR A 437 -27.34 30.79 0.29
C TYR A 437 -25.85 30.65 0.54
N PHE A 438 -25.41 29.57 1.17
CA PHE A 438 -24.01 29.15 1.22
C PHE A 438 -23.89 27.64 1.08
N ILE A 439 -22.69 27.15 0.76
CA ILE A 439 -22.40 25.72 0.61
C ILE A 439 -21.51 25.26 1.76
N VAL A 440 -21.92 24.18 2.41
CA VAL A 440 -21.13 23.47 3.43
C VAL A 440 -20.51 22.25 2.81
N ALA A 441 -19.17 22.13 2.85
CA ALA A 441 -18.44 20.99 2.31
C ALA A 441 -17.20 20.70 3.15
N ASN A 442 -16.72 19.46 3.13
CA ASN A 442 -15.48 19.08 3.78
C ASN A 442 -14.59 18.14 2.94
N TYR A 443 -15.05 17.71 1.77
CA TYR A 443 -14.25 16.91 0.86
C TYR A 443 -13.42 17.80 -0.05
N SER A 444 -12.10 17.83 0.14
CA SER A 444 -11.18 18.82 -0.43
C SER A 444 -11.31 19.01 -1.95
N GLU A 445 -11.43 17.93 -2.71
CA GLU A 445 -11.54 17.99 -4.18
C GLU A 445 -12.85 18.65 -4.64
N TYR A 446 -13.95 18.37 -3.92
CA TYR A 446 -15.23 19.03 -4.20
C TYR A 446 -15.28 20.47 -3.70
N VAL A 447 -14.60 20.77 -2.59
CA VAL A 447 -14.48 22.17 -2.10
C VAL A 447 -13.82 23.03 -3.17
N GLU A 448 -12.71 22.58 -3.75
CA GLU A 448 -11.99 23.32 -4.80
C GLU A 448 -12.87 23.54 -6.03
N PHE A 449 -13.54 22.46 -6.50
CA PHE A 449 -14.49 22.51 -7.61
C PHE A 449 -15.68 23.45 -7.34
N ARG A 450 -16.28 23.40 -6.15
CA ARG A 450 -17.42 24.24 -5.76
C ARG A 450 -17.04 25.71 -5.63
N ASN A 451 -15.83 26.02 -5.13
CA ASN A 451 -15.37 27.38 -4.98
C ASN A 451 -15.31 28.11 -6.32
N GLU A 452 -14.96 27.42 -7.41
CA GLU A 452 -14.98 28.04 -8.76
C GLU A 452 -16.42 28.39 -9.20
N GLY A 453 -17.41 27.53 -8.91
CA GLY A 453 -18.82 27.83 -9.16
C GLY A 453 -19.34 29.00 -8.31
N LEU A 454 -18.90 29.10 -7.03
CA LEU A 454 -19.28 30.22 -6.16
C LEU A 454 -18.65 31.55 -6.61
N LYS A 455 -17.40 31.53 -7.07
CA LYS A 455 -16.73 32.72 -7.68
C LYS A 455 -17.42 33.19 -8.95
N ALA A 456 -18.05 32.27 -9.70
CA ALA A 456 -18.87 32.60 -10.86
C ALA A 456 -20.22 33.26 -10.49
N TYR A 457 -20.48 33.45 -9.18
CA TYR A 457 -21.68 34.08 -8.63
C TYR A 457 -22.99 33.41 -9.13
N THR A 458 -23.05 32.09 -9.04
CA THR A 458 -24.20 31.31 -9.52
C THR A 458 -25.47 31.61 -8.71
N ILE A 459 -26.53 32.11 -9.36
CA ILE A 459 -27.81 32.32 -8.76
C ILE A 459 -28.62 31.02 -8.85
N LEU A 460 -29.21 30.61 -7.71
CA LEU A 460 -30.08 29.43 -7.62
C LEU A 460 -31.55 29.85 -7.58
N ASN A 461 -32.38 29.19 -8.40
CA ASN A 461 -33.82 29.38 -8.40
C ASN A 461 -34.50 28.22 -7.63
N ILE A 462 -34.96 28.51 -6.41
CA ILE A 462 -35.65 27.57 -5.53
C ILE A 462 -37.06 28.09 -5.23
N ASN A 463 -38.10 27.37 -5.65
CA ASN A 463 -39.51 27.77 -5.45
C ASN A 463 -39.77 29.23 -5.87
N GLU A 464 -39.37 29.59 -7.09
CA GLU A 464 -39.50 30.95 -7.65
C GLU A 464 -38.72 32.05 -6.94
N LYS A 465 -37.87 31.69 -5.98
CA LYS A 465 -36.97 32.62 -5.32
C LYS A 465 -35.57 32.53 -5.91
N GLU A 466 -35.01 33.67 -6.21
CA GLU A 466 -33.61 33.79 -6.63
C GLU A 466 -32.72 33.96 -5.40
N LEU A 467 -31.82 33.00 -5.18
CA LEU A 467 -30.86 33.01 -4.09
C LEU A 467 -29.45 33.24 -4.64
N LYS A 468 -28.72 34.19 -4.08
CA LYS A 468 -27.33 34.52 -4.41
C LYS A 468 -26.34 33.91 -3.40
N PRO A 469 -25.10 33.59 -3.80
CA PRO A 469 -24.12 33.05 -2.85
C PRO A 469 -23.71 34.16 -1.87
N LYS A 470 -23.72 33.81 -0.58
CA LYS A 470 -23.24 34.72 0.50
C LYS A 470 -21.73 34.80 0.55
N TYR A 471 -21.04 33.71 0.22
CA TYR A 471 -19.58 33.59 0.23
C TYR A 471 -19.09 33.12 -1.15
N ASP A 472 -17.88 33.49 -1.48
CA ASP A 472 -17.14 33.08 -2.69
C ASP A 472 -16.44 31.71 -2.55
N SER A 473 -16.58 31.07 -1.37
CA SER A 473 -15.98 29.80 -1.02
C SER A 473 -16.87 28.96 -0.12
N CYS A 474 -16.73 27.64 -0.18
CA CYS A 474 -17.44 26.72 0.72
C CYS A 474 -17.04 26.96 2.17
N VAL A 475 -18.00 26.76 3.04
CA VAL A 475 -17.79 26.72 4.49
C VAL A 475 -17.43 25.30 4.91
N GLU A 476 -16.45 25.12 5.77
CA GLU A 476 -16.10 23.82 6.31
C GLU A 476 -17.18 23.31 7.26
N GLY A 477 -17.73 22.12 7.02
CA GLY A 477 -18.74 21.52 7.88
C GLY A 477 -19.40 20.29 7.25
N PHE A 478 -20.34 19.72 8.00
CA PHE A 478 -21.09 18.51 7.62
C PHE A 478 -22.38 18.43 8.44
N ILE A 479 -23.34 17.61 7.96
CA ILE A 479 -24.61 17.33 8.66
C ILE A 479 -24.75 15.85 9.05
N ALA A 480 -24.00 14.97 8.37
CA ALA A 480 -23.99 13.54 8.63
C ALA A 480 -22.67 13.11 9.26
N MET A 481 -22.75 12.31 10.32
CA MET A 481 -21.58 11.69 10.94
C MET A 481 -20.95 10.68 9.96
N ASN A 482 -19.62 10.61 9.94
CA ASN A 482 -18.91 9.68 9.06
C ASN A 482 -17.51 9.38 9.61
N SER A 483 -16.87 8.33 9.08
CA SER A 483 -15.45 8.01 9.31
C SER A 483 -14.49 8.82 8.41
N THR A 484 -15.01 9.47 7.36
CA THR A 484 -14.24 10.15 6.32
C THR A 484 -14.82 11.53 5.99
N TYR A 485 -14.00 12.40 5.40
CA TYR A 485 -14.44 13.67 4.81
C TYR A 485 -15.16 13.37 3.49
N SER A 486 -16.47 13.22 3.53
CA SER A 486 -17.29 12.78 2.40
C SER A 486 -18.34 13.80 1.95
N ASN A 487 -18.45 14.95 2.64
CA ASN A 487 -19.42 15.98 2.28
C ASN A 487 -18.96 16.72 1.01
N MET A 488 -19.61 16.42 -0.12
CA MET A 488 -19.36 16.99 -1.44
C MET A 488 -19.98 18.36 -1.66
N GLY A 489 -20.78 18.85 -0.71
CA GLY A 489 -21.49 20.11 -0.78
C GLY A 489 -22.96 19.96 -0.44
N ILE A 490 -23.40 20.72 0.57
CA ILE A 490 -24.77 20.83 1.02
C ILE A 490 -25.13 22.30 0.97
N PHE A 491 -26.24 22.62 0.31
CA PHE A 491 -26.75 23.99 0.17
C PHE A 491 -27.56 24.37 1.41
N VAL A 492 -27.16 25.41 2.09
CA VAL A 492 -27.89 25.95 3.23
C VAL A 492 -28.65 27.20 2.75
N VAL A 493 -29.98 27.19 2.93
CA VAL A 493 -30.89 28.21 2.39
C VAL A 493 -31.80 28.74 3.50
N PRO A 494 -32.44 29.93 3.32
CA PRO A 494 -33.43 30.42 4.23
C PRO A 494 -34.61 29.45 4.41
N ASP A 495 -35.20 29.40 5.60
CA ASP A 495 -36.26 28.44 5.93
C ASP A 495 -37.50 28.59 5.03
N ASN A 496 -37.78 29.83 4.57
CA ASN A 496 -38.87 30.14 3.66
C ASN A 496 -38.63 29.81 2.19
N ALA A 497 -37.44 29.30 1.82
CA ALA A 497 -37.12 28.92 0.46
C ALA A 497 -37.59 27.49 0.12
N VAL A 498 -37.79 26.63 1.09
CA VAL A 498 -38.18 25.23 0.93
C VAL A 498 -39.50 24.91 1.60
N ASN A 499 -40.20 23.90 1.10
CA ASN A 499 -41.40 23.42 1.72
C ASN A 499 -41.33 21.89 1.96
N ASP A 500 -42.19 21.39 2.87
CA ASP A 500 -42.10 19.99 3.35
C ASP A 500 -42.46 18.94 2.27
N SER A 501 -43.17 19.33 1.20
CA SER A 501 -43.46 18.41 0.08
C SER A 501 -42.22 17.97 -0.69
N MET A 502 -41.11 18.71 -0.58
CA MET A 502 -39.85 18.48 -1.25
C MET A 502 -38.83 17.73 -0.37
N LYS A 503 -39.22 17.36 0.85
CA LYS A 503 -38.40 16.57 1.76
C LYS A 503 -38.15 15.18 1.17
N LYS A 504 -36.88 14.77 1.13
CA LYS A 504 -36.45 13.47 0.57
C LYS A 504 -35.73 12.62 1.60
N TYR A 505 -35.09 13.24 2.59
CA TYR A 505 -34.35 12.53 3.62
C TYR A 505 -34.48 13.26 4.96
N GLU A 506 -34.44 12.51 6.04
CA GLU A 506 -34.44 13.02 7.41
C GLU A 506 -33.27 12.44 8.17
N TYR A 507 -32.64 13.26 8.99
CA TYR A 507 -31.71 12.83 10.02
C TYR A 507 -32.29 13.09 11.41
N LEU A 508 -32.14 12.12 12.31
CA LEU A 508 -32.30 12.28 13.73
C LEU A 508 -30.97 12.03 14.40
N THR A 509 -30.37 13.04 15.01
CA THR A 509 -29.09 12.98 15.70
C THR A 509 -29.31 13.22 17.18
N ALA A 510 -28.70 12.40 18.06
CA ALA A 510 -28.89 12.48 19.48
C ALA A 510 -27.72 11.94 20.29
N ASN A 511 -27.70 12.20 21.57
CA ASN A 511 -26.85 11.56 22.55
C ASN A 511 -27.67 10.59 23.41
N TYR A 512 -27.06 9.52 23.93
CA TYR A 512 -27.71 8.64 24.90
C TYR A 512 -27.88 9.37 26.23
N ASN A 513 -29.04 9.19 26.88
CA ASN A 513 -29.39 9.84 28.15
C ASN A 513 -28.73 9.15 29.36
N VAL A 514 -27.54 8.61 29.19
CA VAL A 514 -26.69 7.98 30.20
C VAL A 514 -25.26 8.46 30.05
N THR A 515 -24.44 8.34 31.10
CA THR A 515 -23.04 8.78 31.08
C THR A 515 -22.06 7.61 31.16
N ASP A 516 -22.46 6.50 31.76
CA ASP A 516 -21.63 5.31 31.86
C ASP A 516 -21.46 4.65 30.50
N ILE A 517 -20.22 4.22 30.17
CA ILE A 517 -19.89 3.64 28.87
C ILE A 517 -20.54 2.28 28.64
N ASN A 518 -20.75 1.48 29.70
CA ASN A 518 -21.36 0.17 29.58
C ASN A 518 -22.86 0.31 29.34
N GLU A 519 -23.53 1.29 30.00
CA GLU A 519 -24.91 1.60 29.75
C GLU A 519 -25.14 2.16 28.36
N LYS A 520 -24.21 3.03 27.86
CA LYS A 520 -24.23 3.48 26.44
C LYS A 520 -24.15 2.30 25.47
N ASN A 521 -23.26 1.38 25.72
CA ASN A 521 -23.09 0.19 24.87
C ASN A 521 -24.34 -0.72 24.87
N LEU A 522 -25.09 -0.79 25.98
CA LEU A 522 -26.34 -1.53 26.06
C LEU A 522 -27.46 -0.85 25.24
N LEU A 523 -27.62 0.47 25.37
CA LEU A 523 -28.59 1.24 24.59
C LEU A 523 -28.27 1.21 23.08
N GLU A 524 -27.01 1.33 22.74
CA GLU A 524 -26.52 1.21 21.37
C GLU A 524 -26.89 -0.15 20.76
N LYS A 525 -26.60 -1.22 21.50
CA LYS A 525 -26.89 -2.58 21.04
C LYS A 525 -28.39 -2.78 20.84
N GLU A 526 -29.21 -2.34 21.79
CA GLU A 526 -30.68 -2.41 21.69
C GLU A 526 -31.20 -1.69 20.44
N LEU A 527 -30.76 -0.44 20.22
CA LEU A 527 -31.19 0.37 19.10
C LEU A 527 -30.72 -0.22 17.76
N SER A 528 -29.47 -0.66 17.70
CA SER A 528 -28.91 -1.32 16.52
C SER A 528 -29.65 -2.62 16.17
N GLU A 529 -30.00 -3.45 17.16
CA GLU A 529 -30.76 -4.68 16.96
C GLU A 529 -32.16 -4.38 16.44
N ILE A 530 -32.87 -3.40 17.02
CA ILE A 530 -34.19 -2.98 16.56
C ILE A 530 -34.14 -2.51 15.09
N CYS A 531 -33.17 -1.66 14.73
CA CYS A 531 -33.04 -1.17 13.37
C CYS A 531 -32.69 -2.32 12.38
N LYS A 532 -31.80 -3.23 12.77
CA LYS A 532 -31.37 -4.34 11.95
C LYS A 532 -32.48 -5.38 11.72
N GLU A 533 -33.21 -5.77 12.75
CA GLU A 533 -34.32 -6.73 12.64
C GLU A 533 -35.46 -6.18 11.77
N ASN A 534 -35.65 -4.86 11.74
CA ASN A 534 -36.71 -4.20 10.99
C ASN A 534 -36.23 -3.61 9.65
N SER A 535 -35.02 -3.88 9.21
CA SER A 535 -34.45 -3.37 7.95
C SER A 535 -35.28 -3.71 6.69
N ASN A 536 -36.01 -4.85 6.69
CA ASN A 536 -36.93 -5.23 5.62
C ASN A 536 -38.29 -4.51 5.65
N ASN A 537 -38.64 -3.87 6.78
CA ASN A 537 -39.91 -3.21 6.99
C ASN A 537 -39.81 -1.69 7.04
N THR A 538 -38.62 -1.17 7.26
CA THR A 538 -38.32 0.28 7.42
C THR A 538 -37.26 0.73 6.43
N VAL A 539 -37.20 2.04 6.19
CA VAL A 539 -36.17 2.68 5.35
C VAL A 539 -35.15 3.45 6.20
N ILE A 540 -34.93 2.99 7.45
CA ILE A 540 -33.99 3.58 8.38
C ILE A 540 -32.56 3.09 8.08
N ASP A 541 -31.62 4.03 8.11
CA ASP A 541 -30.18 3.80 8.11
C ASP A 541 -29.61 4.22 9.47
N PHE A 542 -28.94 3.30 10.15
CA PHE A 542 -28.45 3.50 11.51
C PHE A 542 -26.93 3.65 11.51
N ASP A 543 -26.46 4.80 11.96
CA ASP A 543 -25.07 5.09 12.25
C ASP A 543 -24.89 5.54 13.69
N SER A 544 -23.84 5.09 14.32
CA SER A 544 -23.45 5.53 15.65
C SER A 544 -21.96 5.85 15.71
N LYS A 545 -21.60 6.61 16.74
CA LYS A 545 -20.20 6.88 17.05
C LYS A 545 -19.39 5.59 17.24
N MET A 546 -20.00 4.56 17.84
CA MET A 546 -19.35 3.27 18.07
C MET A 546 -19.15 2.53 16.74
N THR A 547 -20.18 2.41 15.92
CA THR A 547 -20.10 1.76 14.60
C THR A 547 -19.11 2.47 13.67
N ILE A 548 -19.16 3.82 13.63
CA ILE A 548 -18.21 4.63 12.88
C ILE A 548 -16.78 4.43 13.37
N LYS A 549 -16.58 4.35 14.70
CA LYS A 549 -15.28 4.07 15.31
C LYS A 549 -14.78 2.69 14.92
N GLU A 550 -15.61 1.65 15.04
CA GLU A 550 -15.23 0.28 14.67
C GLU A 550 -14.86 0.16 13.19
N ASN A 551 -15.67 0.75 12.30
CA ASN A 551 -15.40 0.81 10.87
C ASN A 551 -14.06 1.52 10.58
N SER A 552 -13.84 2.66 11.22
CA SER A 552 -12.62 3.45 11.03
C SER A 552 -11.37 2.70 11.50
N ILE A 553 -11.40 2.14 12.71
CA ILE A 553 -10.30 1.35 13.25
C ILE A 553 -10.07 0.09 12.40
N GLY A 554 -11.14 -0.61 12.06
CA GLY A 554 -11.08 -1.84 11.26
C GLY A 554 -10.50 -1.63 9.87
N LEU A 555 -10.96 -0.63 9.13
CA LEU A 555 -10.43 -0.28 7.81
C LEU A 555 -8.98 0.20 7.88
N GLY A 556 -8.65 1.03 8.87
CA GLY A 556 -7.29 1.49 9.12
C GLY A 556 -6.32 0.34 9.45
N ALA A 557 -6.78 -0.61 10.26
CA ALA A 557 -6.04 -1.83 10.59
C ALA A 557 -5.85 -2.71 9.35
N MET A 558 -6.90 -2.95 8.58
CA MET A 558 -6.86 -3.74 7.35
C MET A 558 -5.83 -3.20 6.35
N VAL A 559 -5.89 -1.92 6.03
CA VAL A 559 -4.97 -1.30 5.05
C VAL A 559 -3.54 -1.32 5.57
N THR A 560 -3.33 -1.04 6.87
CA THR A 560 -2.00 -1.10 7.49
C THR A 560 -1.42 -2.51 7.46
N PHE A 561 -2.22 -3.52 7.75
CA PHE A 561 -1.80 -4.91 7.73
C PHE A 561 -1.40 -5.38 6.32
N ILE A 562 -2.22 -5.07 5.31
CA ILE A 562 -1.91 -5.37 3.90
C ILE A 562 -0.66 -4.63 3.45
N GLY A 563 -0.54 -3.36 3.83
CA GLY A 563 0.64 -2.53 3.54
C GLY A 563 1.93 -3.09 4.16
N LEU A 564 1.87 -3.53 5.42
CA LEU A 564 2.99 -4.20 6.10
C LEU A 564 3.38 -5.50 5.38
N TYR A 565 2.39 -6.32 5.02
CA TYR A 565 2.64 -7.58 4.30
C TYR A 565 3.41 -7.34 3.00
N LEU A 566 2.88 -6.50 2.13
CA LEU A 566 3.53 -6.15 0.86
C LEU A 566 4.89 -5.51 1.08
N GLY A 567 4.97 -4.54 1.99
CA GLY A 567 6.19 -3.81 2.28
C GLY A 567 7.32 -4.71 2.79
N ILE A 568 7.04 -5.61 3.72
CA ILE A 568 8.04 -6.56 4.27
C ILE A 568 8.55 -7.49 3.17
N ILE A 569 7.65 -8.07 2.38
CA ILE A 569 8.05 -9.01 1.31
C ILE A 569 8.88 -8.32 0.24
N PHE A 570 8.46 -7.15 -0.22
CA PHE A 570 9.22 -6.40 -1.21
C PHE A 570 10.59 -6.02 -0.69
N LEU A 571 10.67 -5.53 0.55
CA LEU A 571 11.93 -5.12 1.15
C LEU A 571 12.90 -6.30 1.31
N ILE A 572 12.42 -7.45 1.79
CA ILE A 572 13.23 -8.66 1.90
C ILE A 572 13.65 -9.17 0.52
N SER A 573 12.74 -9.18 -0.46
CA SER A 573 13.05 -9.62 -1.82
C SER A 573 14.12 -8.74 -2.48
N CYS A 574 14.00 -7.41 -2.37
CA CYS A 574 14.98 -6.47 -2.89
C CYS A 574 16.35 -6.67 -2.28
N THR A 575 16.39 -6.74 -0.95
CA THR A 575 17.65 -6.84 -0.20
C THR A 575 18.32 -8.20 -0.42
N ALA A 576 17.54 -9.27 -0.51
CA ALA A 576 18.06 -10.60 -0.81
C ALA A 576 18.64 -10.68 -2.24
N ILE A 577 18.00 -10.09 -3.24
CA ILE A 577 18.51 -10.02 -4.61
C ILE A 577 19.85 -9.27 -4.63
N LEU A 578 19.94 -8.11 -3.95
CA LEU A 578 21.19 -7.35 -3.85
C LEU A 578 22.28 -8.14 -3.15
N ALA A 579 21.97 -8.74 -2.00
CA ALA A 579 22.90 -9.54 -1.22
C ALA A 579 23.49 -10.72 -2.03
N LEU A 580 22.61 -11.52 -2.62
CA LEU A 580 23.03 -12.67 -3.44
C LEU A 580 23.91 -12.24 -4.62
N LYS A 581 23.59 -11.11 -5.24
CA LYS A 581 24.39 -10.61 -6.35
C LYS A 581 25.78 -10.12 -5.90
N GLU A 582 25.85 -9.35 -4.80
CA GLU A 582 27.13 -8.89 -4.26
C GLU A 582 28.03 -10.04 -3.80
N LEU A 583 27.43 -11.09 -3.23
CA LEU A 583 28.20 -12.29 -2.86
C LEU A 583 28.72 -13.04 -4.08
N SER A 584 27.91 -13.16 -5.13
CA SER A 584 28.36 -13.74 -6.41
C SER A 584 29.57 -13.00 -6.94
N GLU A 585 29.50 -11.69 -6.95
CA GLU A 585 30.59 -10.87 -7.48
C GLU A 585 31.82 -10.84 -6.58
N SER A 586 31.63 -10.86 -5.25
CA SER A 586 32.73 -11.01 -4.31
C SER A 586 33.49 -12.32 -4.57
N SER A 587 32.77 -13.41 -4.87
CA SER A 587 33.38 -14.68 -5.26
C SER A 587 34.13 -14.61 -6.60
N ASP A 588 33.56 -13.97 -7.61
CA ASP A 588 34.17 -13.78 -8.93
C ASP A 588 35.43 -12.88 -8.85
N ASN A 589 35.50 -11.99 -7.87
CA ASN A 589 36.58 -11.03 -7.72
C ASN A 589 37.69 -11.45 -6.72
N VAL A 590 37.63 -12.63 -6.12
CA VAL A 590 38.67 -13.14 -5.19
C VAL A 590 40.08 -13.02 -5.76
N GLU A 591 40.27 -13.42 -7.02
CA GLU A 591 41.57 -13.32 -7.68
C GLU A 591 42.08 -11.88 -7.80
N LYS A 592 41.18 -10.91 -8.07
CA LYS A 592 41.53 -9.49 -8.16
C LYS A 592 41.93 -8.93 -6.79
N PHE A 593 41.25 -9.31 -5.73
CA PHE A 593 41.62 -8.92 -4.37
C PHE A 593 42.95 -9.57 -3.95
N ASN A 594 43.21 -10.81 -4.35
CA ASN A 594 44.48 -11.48 -4.12
C ASN A 594 45.63 -10.80 -4.89
N MET A 595 45.38 -10.30 -6.10
CA MET A 595 46.38 -9.49 -6.80
C MET A 595 46.72 -8.19 -6.05
N LEU A 596 45.71 -7.50 -5.48
CA LEU A 596 45.94 -6.32 -4.68
C LEU A 596 46.82 -6.64 -3.43
N ARG A 597 46.61 -7.78 -2.78
CA ARG A 597 47.46 -8.24 -1.68
C ARG A 597 48.89 -8.50 -2.13
N LYS A 598 49.07 -9.15 -3.28
CA LYS A 598 50.39 -9.45 -3.84
C LYS A 598 51.21 -8.20 -4.18
N ILE A 599 50.55 -7.09 -4.53
CA ILE A 599 51.21 -5.81 -4.80
C ILE A 599 51.35 -4.94 -3.52
N GLY A 600 51.07 -5.50 -2.31
CA GLY A 600 51.34 -4.86 -1.02
C GLY A 600 50.23 -3.94 -0.51
N VAL A 601 48.99 -4.05 -1.01
CA VAL A 601 47.87 -3.23 -0.49
C VAL A 601 47.42 -3.74 0.87
N ASP A 602 47.34 -2.82 1.85
CA ASP A 602 46.89 -3.12 3.21
C ASP A 602 45.45 -3.64 3.30
N GLU A 603 45.22 -4.63 4.16
CA GLU A 603 43.87 -5.22 4.38
C GLU A 603 42.81 -4.20 4.83
N LYS A 604 43.19 -3.15 5.56
CA LYS A 604 42.30 -2.07 5.93
C LYS A 604 41.81 -1.31 4.70
N MET A 605 42.68 -1.09 3.71
CA MET A 605 42.32 -0.44 2.44
C MET A 605 41.40 -1.32 1.59
N ILE A 606 41.67 -2.64 1.54
CA ILE A 606 40.84 -3.63 0.84
C ILE A 606 39.42 -3.67 1.46
N ASN A 607 39.33 -3.81 2.78
CA ASN A 607 38.06 -3.83 3.50
C ASN A 607 37.25 -2.54 3.30
N LYS A 608 37.92 -1.38 3.31
CA LYS A 608 37.28 -0.07 3.07
C LYS A 608 36.77 0.06 1.61
N ALA A 609 37.56 -0.47 0.65
CA ALA A 609 37.14 -0.50 -0.77
C ALA A 609 35.91 -1.39 -0.95
N LEU A 610 35.92 -2.58 -0.34
CA LEU A 610 34.78 -3.50 -0.37
C LEU A 610 33.52 -2.89 0.27
N PHE A 611 33.64 -2.27 1.45
CA PHE A 611 32.54 -1.60 2.14
C PHE A 611 31.93 -0.50 1.28
N ARG A 612 32.78 0.36 0.68
CA ARG A 612 32.30 1.42 -0.25
C ARG A 612 31.62 0.85 -1.50
N GLN A 613 32.20 -0.21 -2.06
CA GLN A 613 31.63 -0.86 -3.24
C GLN A 613 30.22 -1.38 -2.97
N ILE A 614 30.02 -2.14 -1.89
CA ILE A 614 28.72 -2.68 -1.49
C ILE A 614 27.78 -1.54 -1.10
N GLY A 615 28.30 -0.54 -0.36
CA GLY A 615 27.52 0.62 0.07
C GLY A 615 26.93 1.42 -1.10
N ILE A 616 27.75 1.75 -2.11
CA ILE A 616 27.30 2.45 -3.31
C ILE A 616 26.22 1.62 -4.02
N PHE A 617 26.39 0.31 -4.10
CA PHE A 617 25.52 -0.60 -4.79
C PHE A 617 24.14 -0.73 -4.12
N PHE A 618 24.09 -0.74 -2.78
CA PHE A 618 22.85 -0.70 -2.01
C PHE A 618 22.21 0.69 -2.04
N MET A 619 22.98 1.75 -1.86
CA MET A 619 22.43 3.11 -1.76
C MET A 619 21.86 3.62 -3.09
N PHE A 620 22.39 3.17 -4.22
CA PHE A 620 22.04 3.73 -5.52
C PHE A 620 20.57 3.52 -5.91
N PRO A 621 20.00 2.29 -5.90
CA PRO A 621 18.58 2.10 -6.16
C PRO A 621 17.69 2.71 -5.07
N LEU A 622 18.14 2.75 -3.82
CA LEU A 622 17.42 3.36 -2.72
C LEU A 622 17.25 4.88 -2.90
N LEU A 623 18.32 5.60 -3.29
CA LEU A 623 18.24 7.04 -3.55
C LEU A 623 17.25 7.37 -4.67
N VAL A 624 17.27 6.61 -5.77
CA VAL A 624 16.31 6.81 -6.87
C VAL A 624 14.89 6.48 -6.41
N ALA A 625 14.71 5.43 -5.62
CA ALA A 625 13.42 5.07 -5.03
C ALA A 625 12.87 6.17 -4.09
N ILE A 626 13.72 6.78 -3.28
CA ILE A 626 13.32 7.92 -2.42
C ILE A 626 12.85 9.10 -3.28
N ILE A 627 13.54 9.43 -4.37
CA ILE A 627 13.12 10.49 -5.30
C ILE A 627 11.74 10.17 -5.89
N HIS A 628 11.52 8.95 -6.37
CA HIS A 628 10.22 8.51 -6.87
C HIS A 628 9.14 8.60 -5.80
N SER A 629 9.48 8.27 -4.55
CA SER A 629 8.52 8.23 -3.44
C SER A 629 7.95 9.60 -3.09
N VAL A 630 8.67 10.68 -3.33
CA VAL A 630 8.14 12.04 -3.12
C VAL A 630 6.89 12.28 -3.98
N PHE A 631 6.93 11.85 -5.23
CA PHE A 631 5.80 12.00 -6.16
C PHE A 631 4.74 10.91 -5.94
N GLY A 632 5.17 9.68 -5.66
CA GLY A 632 4.27 8.57 -5.37
C GLY A 632 3.44 8.79 -4.10
N ILE A 633 4.02 9.35 -3.04
CA ILE A 633 3.30 9.69 -1.81
C ILE A 633 2.28 10.81 -2.08
N LYS A 634 2.62 11.83 -2.90
CA LYS A 634 1.67 12.85 -3.31
C LYS A 634 0.47 12.24 -4.04
N PHE A 635 0.73 11.31 -4.95
CA PHE A 635 -0.32 10.58 -5.67
C PHE A 635 -1.21 9.75 -4.71
N CYS A 636 -0.59 9.00 -3.81
CA CYS A 636 -1.34 8.22 -2.82
C CYS A 636 -2.18 9.12 -1.90
N ASN A 637 -1.65 10.25 -1.46
CA ASN A 637 -2.41 11.19 -0.63
C ASN A 637 -3.59 11.79 -1.36
N PHE A 638 -3.44 12.07 -2.64
CA PHE A 638 -4.56 12.52 -3.45
C PHE A 638 -5.66 11.45 -3.48
N LEU A 639 -5.34 10.17 -3.70
CA LEU A 639 -6.31 9.07 -3.66
C LEU A 639 -6.93 8.86 -2.26
N LEU A 640 -6.22 9.25 -1.21
CA LEU A 640 -6.65 9.11 0.19
C LEU A 640 -7.18 10.42 0.78
N SER A 641 -7.45 11.44 -0.03
CA SER A 641 -7.85 12.77 0.43
C SER A 641 -9.16 12.77 1.24
N SER A 642 -10.09 11.85 0.91
CA SER A 642 -11.32 11.64 1.70
C SER A 642 -11.06 11.19 3.15
N PHE A 643 -9.90 10.62 3.44
CA PHE A 643 -9.49 10.27 4.80
C PHE A 643 -8.83 11.44 5.56
N GLY A 644 -8.74 12.61 4.93
CA GLY A 644 -8.23 13.85 5.50
C GLY A 644 -6.71 14.01 5.37
N ALA A 645 -6.25 15.24 5.63
CA ALA A 645 -4.84 15.59 5.59
C ALA A 645 -4.04 14.80 6.63
N ALA A 646 -3.18 13.92 6.14
CA ALA A 646 -2.42 13.02 6.98
C ALA A 646 -1.20 13.67 7.63
N ASN A 647 -0.87 13.25 8.83
CA ASN A 647 0.43 13.49 9.46
C ASN A 647 1.53 12.67 8.75
N LEU A 648 1.85 13.07 7.51
CA LEU A 648 2.84 12.42 6.65
C LEU A 648 4.21 12.29 7.30
N VAL A 649 4.63 13.30 8.07
CA VAL A 649 5.97 13.33 8.67
C VAL A 649 6.17 12.14 9.61
N SER A 650 5.21 11.88 10.50
CA SER A 650 5.29 10.73 11.43
C SER A 650 5.32 9.39 10.70
N SER A 651 4.50 9.26 9.65
CA SER A 651 4.44 8.04 8.83
C SER A 651 5.74 7.81 8.06
N ILE A 652 6.32 8.85 7.46
CA ILE A 652 7.58 8.77 6.72
C ILE A 652 8.74 8.41 7.67
N ILE A 653 8.79 8.99 8.87
CA ILE A 653 9.83 8.66 9.87
C ILE A 653 9.72 7.19 10.28
N GLY A 654 8.52 6.70 10.58
CA GLY A 654 8.29 5.30 10.92
C GLY A 654 8.77 4.34 9.82
N VAL A 655 8.42 4.64 8.57
CA VAL A 655 8.86 3.85 7.40
C VAL A 655 10.37 3.93 7.20
N ALA A 656 10.98 5.10 7.39
CA ALA A 656 12.43 5.25 7.27
C ALA A 656 13.18 4.38 8.30
N ILE A 657 12.73 4.36 9.56
CA ILE A 657 13.30 3.50 10.61
C ILE A 657 13.17 2.02 10.19
N PHE A 658 12.02 1.61 9.70
CA PHE A 658 11.77 0.25 9.27
C PHE A 658 12.68 -0.18 8.10
N ILE A 659 12.84 0.69 7.10
CA ILE A 659 13.74 0.46 5.96
C ILE A 659 15.20 0.38 6.45
N VAL A 660 15.64 1.30 7.29
CA VAL A 660 17.02 1.30 7.82
C VAL A 660 17.29 0.01 8.59
N ALA A 661 16.35 -0.48 9.39
CA ALA A 661 16.52 -1.71 10.15
C ALA A 661 16.69 -2.94 9.23
N ILE A 662 15.80 -3.15 8.26
CA ILE A 662 15.85 -4.34 7.40
C ILE A 662 16.90 -4.19 6.30
N TYR A 663 16.87 -3.08 5.55
CA TYR A 663 17.80 -2.86 4.44
C TYR A 663 19.25 -2.70 4.91
N GLY A 664 19.43 -1.95 6.00
CA GLY A 664 20.74 -1.79 6.66
C GLY A 664 21.25 -3.10 7.26
N GLY A 665 20.38 -3.90 7.88
CA GLY A 665 20.71 -5.23 8.39
C GLY A 665 21.24 -6.16 7.30
N TYR A 666 20.53 -6.25 6.17
CA TYR A 666 20.99 -7.02 4.99
C TYR A 666 22.30 -6.49 4.41
N PHE A 667 22.48 -5.17 4.35
CA PHE A 667 23.73 -4.56 3.92
C PHE A 667 24.91 -5.02 4.82
N LEU A 668 24.75 -4.96 6.14
CA LEU A 668 25.81 -5.39 7.08
C LEU A 668 26.13 -6.88 6.95
N VAL A 669 25.10 -7.73 6.87
CA VAL A 669 25.30 -9.18 6.67
C VAL A 669 26.00 -9.45 5.34
N THR A 670 25.58 -8.76 4.27
CA THR A 670 26.22 -8.89 2.95
C THR A 670 27.69 -8.49 2.99
N TYR A 671 28.02 -7.39 3.66
CA TYR A 671 29.41 -6.95 3.83
C TYR A 671 30.25 -7.97 4.59
N ILE A 672 29.76 -8.50 5.71
CA ILE A 672 30.46 -9.49 6.52
C ILE A 672 30.70 -10.78 5.71
N CYS A 673 29.70 -11.29 5.03
CA CYS A 673 29.82 -12.47 4.20
C CYS A 673 30.79 -12.26 3.01
N SER A 674 30.68 -11.12 2.31
CA SER A 674 31.60 -10.77 1.22
C SER A 674 33.06 -10.66 1.69
N LYS A 675 33.28 -10.04 2.88
CA LYS A 675 34.59 -9.94 3.50
C LYS A 675 35.20 -11.32 3.76
N ASN A 676 34.39 -12.26 4.24
CA ASN A 676 34.85 -13.63 4.49
C ASN A 676 35.19 -14.36 3.18
N ILE A 677 34.36 -14.20 2.14
CA ILE A 677 34.59 -14.82 0.82
C ILE A 677 35.89 -14.34 0.19
N ILE A 678 36.21 -13.05 0.25
CA ILE A 678 37.45 -12.53 -0.33
C ILE A 678 38.70 -12.89 0.48
N LYS A 679 38.57 -13.38 1.74
CA LYS A 679 39.66 -13.85 2.58
C LYS A 679 39.91 -15.35 2.43
N GLU A 680 38.91 -16.14 2.04
CA GLU A 680 39.07 -17.58 1.80
C GLU A 680 39.99 -17.82 0.60
N LYS A 681 41.08 -18.57 0.85
CA LYS A 681 42.06 -18.99 -0.16
C LYS A 681 41.53 -20.10 -1.05
#